data_5c13f6c934d8f728d5e329babe597a81
#
_entry.id   5c13f6c934d8f728d5e329babe597a81
#
_cell.length_a   1.000
_cell.length_b   1.000
_cell.length_c   1.000
_cell.angle_alpha   90.00
_cell.angle_beta   90.00
_cell.angle_gamma   90.00
#
_symmetry.space_group_name_H-M   'P 1'
#
loop_
_entity.id
_entity.type
_entity.pdbx_description
1 polymer ?
#
loop_
_entity_poly.entity_id
_entity_poly.type
_entity_poly.pdbx_seq_one_letter_code
_entity_poly.pdbx_strand_id
1 'polypeptide(L)'
;MHRTRLSMLILSALLICILFTSCSDSSSLRLHSQETYTPTASDKSFHTRSSDNEKISASDYLQMTVDKKTMTIGINDKNNNYQWNSLPSEANNSAYAFGVTLCTENGIYILNSQDNSVCLGTASYEKSENSVTVSYVLSDKKETAQKNYEEITDEDIYVAFSVSYSLYEQSMTVTVDCSDIKATPDAVVSQISVLPYFGASYDDSVNDYFLIPDASGAVMHLAKDDINTPSVSVNVYGNDPYANVSGNNASATIPVFGAKRNNNAFAAVITDGDALAVINASRKTNTSPSSVNAVFNISPVAYNEDKTEIYYGKSYQDKITVVYKFLADSNADYIGMAGAAREEFINNNTLSSEGYKSSEDEIPFCITVVGSQDSNKLTTIQQASDILSILKAKGTDNIQLIFKGLLSGGYEQKALGSASILPSLGGKDGYAELYNSAKAVNYTLLTDVNIFSSSKSYPSSASSHTVNAEKASYILSNDLAFRNYRESRLSTRISTSTAIAGFSKRNAEMYAKTSGYKMYLTDISGLSADISRFLSSDVYAGADGVSVSDAGLVLYSDEHSTRQENRDTVDSLLRAIGGNGKLSVRGGNIYTLYSADYISDMEFDTHYNESAAYEPVPFAQAVLHGSLLYSGKAIDAGDPLYRYDMLQCIEYGAIPSFEWIYSTANIFCYDGYLLSERISEITEFYKKADDTLHGVSSSEITNHRKITSNADGKAISGVYCTEYSDGTKIYVNYTGSAVVTPDNVVVGAYDFIKTER
;
A
#
# COMPACT_ATOMS: atom_id res chain seq x y z
N MET A 1 -15.30 -28.27 57.61
CA MET A 1 -14.97 -28.68 56.20
C MET A 1 -16.08 -28.43 55.20
N HIS A 2 -17.38 -28.43 55.54
CA HIS A 2 -18.46 -28.20 54.57
C HIS A 2 -18.73 -26.71 54.25
N ARG A 3 -18.42 -25.77 55.13
CA ARG A 3 -18.60 -24.31 54.89
C ARG A 3 -17.54 -23.70 54.02
N THR A 4 -16.33 -24.23 54.01
CA THR A 4 -15.21 -23.77 53.13
C THR A 4 -15.32 -24.23 51.68
N ARG A 5 -15.99 -25.38 51.42
CA ARG A 5 -16.26 -25.86 50.06
C ARG A 5 -17.40 -25.08 49.37
N LEU A 6 -18.39 -24.60 50.14
CA LEU A 6 -19.50 -23.85 49.58
C LEU A 6 -19.09 -22.43 49.22
N SER A 7 -18.19 -21.80 50.02
CA SER A 7 -17.62 -20.48 49.71
C SER A 7 -16.67 -20.51 48.52
N MET A 8 -15.90 -21.60 48.29
CA MET A 8 -15.09 -21.75 47.09
C MET A 8 -15.92 -22.02 45.83
N LEU A 9 -17.02 -22.73 45.92
CA LEU A 9 -17.95 -22.96 44.79
C LEU A 9 -18.70 -21.67 44.40
N ILE A 10 -19.08 -20.83 45.35
CA ILE A 10 -19.70 -19.53 45.12
C ILE A 10 -18.69 -18.54 44.53
N LEU A 11 -17.43 -18.57 45.01
CA LEU A 11 -16.37 -17.73 44.48
C LEU A 11 -15.96 -18.14 43.05
N SER A 12 -15.94 -19.45 42.75
CA SER A 12 -15.69 -19.93 41.35
C SER A 12 -16.86 -19.65 40.43
N ALA A 13 -18.10 -19.73 40.89
CA ALA A 13 -19.28 -19.35 40.10
C ALA A 13 -19.36 -17.82 39.89
N LEU A 14 -18.96 -16.98 40.86
CA LEU A 14 -18.84 -15.55 40.66
C LEU A 14 -17.66 -15.18 39.74
N LEU A 15 -16.53 -15.89 39.82
CA LEU A 15 -15.40 -15.67 38.88
C LEU A 15 -15.77 -16.09 37.44
N ILE A 16 -16.55 -17.15 37.29
CA ILE A 16 -17.07 -17.58 35.97
C ILE A 16 -18.11 -16.56 35.44
N CYS A 17 -18.97 -15.98 36.32
CA CYS A 17 -19.88 -14.93 35.89
C CYS A 17 -19.16 -13.58 35.55
N ILE A 18 -18.02 -13.29 36.20
CA ILE A 18 -17.21 -12.09 35.89
C ILE A 18 -16.41 -12.29 34.56
N LEU A 19 -16.09 -13.53 34.20
CA LEU A 19 -15.46 -13.85 32.92
C LEU A 19 -16.44 -13.83 31.73
N PHE A 20 -17.76 -13.83 31.97
CA PHE A 20 -18.78 -13.71 30.94
C PHE A 20 -19.40 -12.32 30.81
N THR A 21 -19.02 -11.35 31.64
CA THR A 21 -19.51 -9.97 31.56
C THR A 21 -18.52 -8.99 30.91
N SER A 22 -17.43 -9.47 30.33
CA SER A 22 -16.56 -8.69 29.44
C SER A 22 -16.72 -9.10 27.97
N CYS A 23 -17.88 -9.59 27.55
CA CYS A 23 -18.31 -9.46 26.18
C CYS A 23 -18.76 -8.01 26.01
N SER A 24 -17.86 -7.16 25.56
CA SER A 24 -18.15 -5.87 24.98
C SER A 24 -19.23 -6.03 23.93
N ASP A 25 -20.10 -5.06 23.83
CA ASP A 25 -21.07 -4.86 22.76
C ASP A 25 -20.39 -4.79 21.38
N SER A 26 -19.92 -5.92 20.87
CA SER A 26 -19.77 -6.08 19.43
C SER A 26 -21.21 -6.17 18.90
N SER A 27 -21.66 -5.13 18.24
CA SER A 27 -22.94 -5.12 17.56
C SER A 27 -22.96 -6.24 16.52
N SER A 28 -23.49 -7.41 16.88
CA SER A 28 -23.69 -8.51 15.95
C SER A 28 -25.03 -8.38 15.30
N LEU A 29 -25.06 -8.13 13.99
CA LEU A 29 -26.28 -8.21 13.20
C LEU A 29 -26.54 -9.70 12.90
N ARG A 30 -27.73 -10.20 13.24
CA ARG A 30 -28.18 -11.53 12.82
C ARG A 30 -28.75 -11.44 11.42
N LEU A 31 -28.00 -11.94 10.44
CA LEU A 31 -28.54 -12.08 9.09
C LEU A 31 -29.58 -13.20 9.05
N HIS A 32 -30.81 -12.90 8.67
CA HIS A 32 -31.81 -13.89 8.28
C HIS A 32 -31.55 -14.44 6.87
N SER A 33 -30.86 -13.67 6.02
CA SER A 33 -30.49 -14.05 4.66
C SER A 33 -29.16 -13.41 4.26
N GLN A 34 -28.28 -14.17 3.58
CA GLN A 34 -27.09 -13.64 2.91
C GLN A 34 -27.39 -13.20 1.45
N GLU A 35 -28.67 -13.20 1.07
CA GLU A 35 -29.04 -12.79 -0.27
C GLU A 35 -28.66 -11.32 -0.52
N THR A 36 -28.09 -11.08 -1.68
CA THR A 36 -27.71 -9.74 -2.13
C THR A 36 -28.78 -9.21 -3.08
N TYR A 37 -29.36 -8.07 -2.74
CA TYR A 37 -30.39 -7.42 -3.50
C TYR A 37 -29.81 -6.18 -4.21
N THR A 38 -30.07 -6.07 -5.51
CA THR A 38 -29.72 -4.90 -6.31
C THR A 38 -31.01 -4.30 -6.86
N PRO A 39 -31.66 -3.37 -6.11
CA PRO A 39 -32.86 -2.69 -6.58
C PRO A 39 -32.54 -1.89 -7.85
N THR A 40 -33.36 -2.07 -8.89
CA THR A 40 -33.24 -1.35 -10.17
C THR A 40 -34.43 -0.47 -10.39
N ALA A 41 -34.20 0.69 -11.01
CA ALA A 41 -35.31 1.60 -11.39
C ALA A 41 -36.27 0.93 -12.40
N SER A 42 -37.55 1.17 -12.21
CA SER A 42 -38.58 0.73 -13.15
C SER A 42 -38.54 1.51 -14.48
N ASP A 43 -38.05 2.76 -14.45
CA ASP A 43 -37.90 3.61 -15.63
C ASP A 43 -36.43 3.94 -15.88
N LYS A 44 -35.87 3.30 -16.93
CA LYS A 44 -34.46 3.45 -17.33
C LYS A 44 -34.21 4.66 -18.24
N SER A 45 -35.21 5.47 -18.54
CA SER A 45 -35.08 6.66 -19.41
C SER A 45 -34.21 7.77 -18.81
N PHE A 46 -34.02 7.75 -17.49
CA PHE A 46 -33.18 8.72 -16.77
C PHE A 46 -31.67 8.53 -16.99
N HIS A 47 -31.25 7.39 -17.49
CA HIS A 47 -29.84 7.15 -17.80
C HIS A 47 -29.36 7.77 -19.12
N THR A 48 -30.31 8.27 -19.95
CA THR A 48 -29.97 9.01 -21.15
C THR A 48 -29.43 10.38 -20.78
N ARG A 49 -28.24 10.70 -21.31
CA ARG A 49 -27.56 11.98 -21.11
C ARG A 49 -28.50 13.15 -21.31
N SER A 50 -28.74 13.94 -20.28
CA SER A 50 -29.45 15.19 -20.37
C SER A 50 -28.53 16.26 -20.96
N SER A 51 -29.06 17.21 -21.70
CA SER A 51 -28.37 18.41 -22.15
C SER A 51 -28.61 19.62 -21.25
N ASP A 52 -29.24 19.43 -20.07
CA ASP A 52 -29.59 20.52 -19.16
C ASP A 52 -28.47 20.78 -18.14
N ASN A 53 -27.30 21.09 -18.68
CA ASN A 53 -26.09 21.34 -17.87
C ASN A 53 -26.09 22.77 -17.34
N GLU A 54 -25.94 22.94 -16.04
CA GLU A 54 -25.67 24.21 -15.38
C GLU A 54 -24.17 24.38 -15.08
N LYS A 55 -23.61 25.53 -15.46
CA LYS A 55 -22.26 25.92 -15.03
C LYS A 55 -22.31 26.29 -13.55
N ILE A 56 -21.49 25.62 -12.75
CA ILE A 56 -21.46 25.79 -11.30
C ILE A 56 -20.29 26.69 -10.88
N SER A 57 -19.08 26.29 -11.22
CA SER A 57 -17.88 27.02 -10.83
C SER A 57 -16.79 26.93 -11.91
N ALA A 58 -15.78 27.77 -11.79
CA ALA A 58 -14.63 27.73 -12.66
C ALA A 58 -13.41 28.24 -11.92
N SER A 59 -12.27 27.53 -12.06
CA SER A 59 -10.94 28.08 -11.83
C SER A 59 -10.39 28.70 -13.13
N ASP A 60 -9.16 29.17 -13.12
CA ASP A 60 -8.52 29.65 -14.34
C ASP A 60 -8.37 28.54 -15.38
N TYR A 61 -8.20 27.28 -14.93
CA TYR A 61 -7.92 26.12 -15.76
C TYR A 61 -9.15 25.23 -16.02
N LEU A 62 -10.07 25.12 -15.08
CA LEU A 62 -11.20 24.19 -15.12
C LEU A 62 -12.55 24.88 -15.11
N GLN A 63 -13.56 24.18 -15.64
CA GLN A 63 -14.95 24.56 -15.51
C GLN A 63 -15.78 23.36 -15.09
N MET A 64 -16.51 23.47 -13.98
CA MET A 64 -17.44 22.44 -13.50
C MET A 64 -18.88 22.73 -13.93
N THR A 65 -19.57 21.68 -14.34
CA THR A 65 -20.99 21.69 -14.67
C THR A 65 -21.72 20.58 -13.91
N VAL A 66 -22.99 20.80 -13.58
CA VAL A 66 -23.91 19.75 -13.12
C VAL A 66 -25.04 19.58 -14.12
N ASP A 67 -25.40 18.35 -14.43
CA ASP A 67 -26.60 18.04 -15.15
C ASP A 67 -27.80 17.98 -14.17
N LYS A 68 -28.77 18.87 -14.36
CA LYS A 68 -29.92 19.05 -13.44
C LYS A 68 -30.85 17.85 -13.31
N LYS A 69 -30.81 16.93 -14.30
CA LYS A 69 -31.72 15.77 -14.32
C LYS A 69 -31.01 14.52 -13.77
N THR A 70 -29.74 14.35 -14.12
CA THR A 70 -28.96 13.15 -13.75
C THR A 70 -28.09 13.36 -12.54
N MET A 71 -27.96 14.62 -12.05
CA MET A 71 -27.07 15.01 -10.94
C MET A 71 -25.60 14.62 -11.21
N THR A 72 -25.23 14.47 -12.47
CA THR A 72 -23.85 14.13 -12.88
C THR A 72 -23.00 15.37 -13.02
N ILE A 73 -21.72 15.21 -12.68
CA ILE A 73 -20.71 16.26 -12.74
C ILE A 73 -19.89 16.11 -14.01
N GLY A 74 -19.65 17.23 -14.68
CA GLY A 74 -18.73 17.34 -15.80
C GLY A 74 -17.63 18.35 -15.49
N ILE A 75 -16.38 18.00 -15.81
CA ILE A 75 -15.21 18.88 -15.69
C ILE A 75 -14.64 19.11 -17.08
N ASN A 76 -14.64 20.36 -17.53
CA ASN A 76 -13.96 20.77 -18.76
C ASN A 76 -12.60 21.37 -18.42
N ASP A 77 -11.54 20.76 -18.96
CA ASP A 77 -10.20 21.36 -18.98
C ASP A 77 -10.17 22.43 -20.09
N LYS A 78 -9.99 23.68 -19.70
CA LYS A 78 -10.05 24.83 -20.63
C LYS A 78 -8.82 24.93 -21.53
N ASN A 79 -7.69 24.31 -21.13
CA ASN A 79 -6.45 24.42 -21.90
C ASN A 79 -6.52 23.63 -23.21
N ASN A 80 -7.15 22.45 -23.17
CA ASN A 80 -7.26 21.55 -24.32
C ASN A 80 -8.71 21.21 -24.68
N ASN A 81 -9.69 21.85 -23.99
CA ASN A 81 -11.12 21.63 -24.16
C ASN A 81 -11.55 20.16 -24.04
N TYR A 82 -10.89 19.42 -23.14
CA TYR A 82 -11.23 18.03 -22.86
C TYR A 82 -12.29 17.95 -21.75
N GLN A 83 -13.28 17.07 -21.93
CA GLN A 83 -14.41 16.93 -21.01
C GLN A 83 -14.31 15.60 -20.25
N TRP A 84 -14.10 15.68 -18.95
CA TRP A 84 -14.24 14.57 -18.01
C TRP A 84 -15.68 14.52 -17.49
N ASN A 85 -16.27 13.33 -17.36
CA ASN A 85 -17.64 13.15 -16.89
C ASN A 85 -17.69 12.06 -15.81
N SER A 86 -18.60 12.23 -14.84
CA SER A 86 -18.87 11.23 -13.80
C SER A 86 -19.61 9.99 -14.32
N LEU A 87 -20.20 10.07 -15.52
CA LEU A 87 -20.76 8.92 -16.24
C LEU A 87 -20.27 8.93 -17.69
N PRO A 88 -20.06 7.76 -18.33
CA PRO A 88 -19.66 7.67 -19.73
C PRO A 88 -20.74 8.25 -20.65
N SER A 89 -20.33 8.80 -21.81
CA SER A 89 -21.22 9.46 -22.77
C SER A 89 -22.27 8.53 -23.40
N GLU A 90 -21.96 7.25 -23.50
CA GLU A 90 -22.84 6.21 -24.04
C GLU A 90 -23.28 5.27 -22.90
N ALA A 91 -23.80 5.86 -21.81
CA ALA A 91 -24.17 5.08 -20.64
C ALA A 91 -25.22 4.02 -20.98
N ASN A 92 -24.81 2.75 -20.94
CA ASN A 92 -25.73 1.69 -20.63
C ASN A 92 -26.34 1.96 -19.26
N ASN A 93 -27.60 1.62 -19.05
CA ASN A 93 -28.42 1.89 -17.88
C ASN A 93 -27.85 1.35 -16.53
N SER A 94 -26.57 1.06 -16.43
CA SER A 94 -25.91 0.49 -15.25
C SER A 94 -24.84 1.41 -14.61
N ALA A 95 -24.50 2.53 -15.25
CA ALA A 95 -23.51 3.45 -14.70
C ALA A 95 -24.12 4.41 -13.67
N TYR A 96 -23.39 4.68 -12.60
CA TYR A 96 -23.84 5.55 -11.50
C TYR A 96 -22.67 6.39 -10.94
N ALA A 97 -22.98 7.49 -10.24
CA ALA A 97 -21.96 8.35 -9.66
C ALA A 97 -21.51 7.87 -8.28
N PHE A 98 -22.42 7.28 -7.49
CA PHE A 98 -22.10 6.73 -6.17
C PHE A 98 -22.84 5.41 -5.94
N GLY A 99 -22.14 4.47 -5.27
CA GLY A 99 -22.72 3.21 -4.82
C GLY A 99 -22.59 3.07 -3.31
N VAL A 100 -23.55 2.41 -2.68
CA VAL A 100 -23.59 2.12 -1.25
C VAL A 100 -23.97 0.67 -1.04
N THR A 101 -23.26 -0.03 -0.17
CA THR A 101 -23.65 -1.35 0.33
C THR A 101 -24.22 -1.20 1.73
N LEU A 102 -25.54 -1.46 1.85
CA LEU A 102 -26.29 -1.44 3.10
C LEU A 102 -26.55 -2.87 3.55
N CYS A 103 -26.13 -3.19 4.77
CA CYS A 103 -26.39 -4.50 5.39
C CYS A 103 -27.46 -4.35 6.45
N THR A 104 -28.51 -5.16 6.35
CA THR A 104 -29.65 -5.23 7.28
C THR A 104 -29.84 -6.66 7.79
N GLU A 105 -30.72 -6.87 8.75
CA GLU A 105 -31.08 -8.24 9.17
C GLU A 105 -31.67 -9.08 8.03
N ASN A 106 -32.33 -8.43 7.06
CA ASN A 106 -33.02 -9.11 5.95
C ASN A 106 -32.11 -9.45 4.77
N GLY A 107 -30.91 -8.85 4.69
CA GLY A 107 -29.94 -9.09 3.62
C GLY A 107 -29.02 -7.92 3.30
N ILE A 108 -28.31 -8.04 2.21
CA ILE A 108 -27.33 -7.05 1.73
C ILE A 108 -27.91 -6.34 0.52
N TYR A 109 -27.99 -5.02 0.57
CA TYR A 109 -28.55 -4.17 -0.49
C TYR A 109 -27.45 -3.34 -1.14
N ILE A 110 -27.28 -3.51 -2.45
CA ILE A 110 -26.38 -2.69 -3.27
C ILE A 110 -27.21 -1.61 -3.94
N LEU A 111 -27.11 -0.40 -3.42
CA LEU A 111 -27.85 0.78 -3.88
C LEU A 111 -26.92 1.69 -4.68
N ASN A 112 -27.47 2.43 -5.63
CA ASN A 112 -26.73 3.41 -6.40
C ASN A 112 -27.48 4.73 -6.59
N SER A 113 -26.73 5.80 -6.81
CA SER A 113 -27.27 7.16 -6.91
C SER A 113 -28.29 7.34 -8.05
N GLN A 114 -28.12 6.67 -9.20
CA GLN A 114 -28.99 6.83 -10.36
C GLN A 114 -30.30 6.07 -10.18
N ASP A 115 -30.27 4.77 -9.91
CA ASP A 115 -31.47 3.95 -9.79
C ASP A 115 -32.27 4.27 -8.52
N ASN A 116 -31.58 4.45 -7.41
CA ASN A 116 -32.21 4.50 -6.09
C ASN A 116 -32.46 5.92 -5.55
N SER A 117 -32.03 6.97 -6.26
CA SER A 117 -32.27 8.37 -5.85
C SER A 117 -32.72 9.24 -7.04
N VAL A 118 -31.89 9.39 -8.08
CA VAL A 118 -32.22 10.24 -9.23
C VAL A 118 -33.52 9.80 -9.91
N CYS A 119 -33.66 8.50 -10.22
CA CYS A 119 -34.86 7.93 -10.82
C CYS A 119 -36.08 8.03 -9.91
N LEU A 120 -35.91 8.06 -8.60
CA LEU A 120 -37.00 8.26 -7.63
C LEU A 120 -37.34 9.74 -7.43
N GLY A 121 -36.52 10.67 -7.95
CA GLY A 121 -36.68 12.11 -7.81
C GLY A 121 -36.39 12.61 -6.39
N THR A 122 -35.44 11.98 -5.71
CA THR A 122 -35.02 12.28 -4.33
C THR A 122 -33.59 12.81 -4.24
N ALA A 123 -32.92 13.01 -5.39
CA ALA A 123 -31.64 13.70 -5.46
C ALA A 123 -31.83 15.20 -5.66
N SER A 124 -30.98 16.01 -5.06
CA SER A 124 -30.96 17.48 -5.19
C SER A 124 -29.51 17.98 -5.18
N TYR A 125 -29.31 19.24 -5.59
CA TYR A 125 -28.00 19.88 -5.46
C TYR A 125 -28.13 21.32 -4.97
N GLU A 126 -27.10 21.77 -4.27
CA GLU A 126 -26.90 23.16 -3.87
C GLU A 126 -25.55 23.63 -4.37
N LYS A 127 -25.48 24.89 -4.82
CA LYS A 127 -24.25 25.49 -5.31
C LYS A 127 -23.76 26.63 -4.42
N SER A 128 -22.46 26.77 -4.30
CA SER A 128 -21.77 27.93 -3.75
C SER A 128 -20.80 28.51 -4.79
N GLU A 129 -19.96 29.47 -4.39
CA GLU A 129 -19.06 30.17 -5.31
C GLU A 129 -18.11 29.21 -6.07
N ASN A 130 -17.49 28.27 -5.38
CA ASN A 130 -16.48 27.35 -5.95
C ASN A 130 -16.82 25.87 -5.75
N SER A 131 -18.02 25.55 -5.30
CA SER A 131 -18.41 24.18 -5.01
C SER A 131 -19.86 23.88 -5.32
N VAL A 132 -20.15 22.59 -5.45
CA VAL A 132 -21.52 22.06 -5.48
C VAL A 132 -21.61 20.90 -4.50
N THR A 133 -22.71 20.82 -3.76
CA THR A 133 -23.04 19.68 -2.93
C THR A 133 -24.25 18.98 -3.51
N VAL A 134 -24.13 17.70 -3.82
CA VAL A 134 -25.23 16.86 -4.30
C VAL A 134 -25.67 15.97 -3.14
N SER A 135 -26.96 16.03 -2.81
CA SER A 135 -27.58 15.22 -1.77
C SER A 135 -28.40 14.10 -2.40
N TYR A 136 -28.22 12.89 -1.90
CA TYR A 136 -28.92 11.69 -2.34
C TYR A 136 -29.72 11.08 -1.19
N VAL A 137 -30.90 10.60 -1.49
CA VAL A 137 -31.69 9.73 -0.61
C VAL A 137 -31.97 8.44 -1.38
N LEU A 138 -31.22 7.39 -1.06
CA LEU A 138 -31.27 6.08 -1.71
C LEU A 138 -32.32 5.20 -1.04
N SER A 139 -33.19 4.57 -1.84
CA SER A 139 -34.13 3.56 -1.37
C SER A 139 -34.50 2.58 -2.49
N ASP A 140 -35.10 1.47 -2.12
CA ASP A 140 -35.77 0.54 -3.04
C ASP A 140 -37.14 1.04 -3.53
N LYS A 141 -37.75 1.99 -2.78
CA LYS A 141 -39.08 2.55 -3.06
C LYS A 141 -39.11 4.06 -2.90
N LYS A 142 -39.88 4.72 -3.81
CA LYS A 142 -40.03 6.16 -3.79
C LYS A 142 -40.71 6.67 -2.52
N GLU A 143 -41.71 5.96 -2.04
CA GLU A 143 -42.48 6.32 -0.85
C GLU A 143 -41.59 6.34 0.38
N THR A 144 -40.69 5.35 0.51
CA THR A 144 -39.68 5.29 1.60
C THR A 144 -38.68 6.42 1.49
N ALA A 145 -38.16 6.67 0.27
CA ALA A 145 -37.17 7.74 0.06
C ALA A 145 -37.73 9.17 0.33
N GLN A 146 -39.04 9.33 0.37
CA GLN A 146 -39.72 10.59 0.65
C GLN A 146 -40.16 10.76 2.11
N LYS A 147 -39.97 9.73 2.97
CA LYS A 147 -40.27 9.84 4.41
C LYS A 147 -39.27 10.79 5.10
N ASN A 148 -39.71 11.42 6.21
CA ASN A 148 -38.78 12.02 7.14
C ASN A 148 -37.96 10.91 7.81
N TYR A 149 -36.72 11.20 8.17
CA TYR A 149 -35.85 10.19 8.74
C TYR A 149 -36.40 9.56 10.04
N GLU A 150 -37.12 10.34 10.84
CA GLU A 150 -37.76 9.89 12.09
C GLU A 150 -38.91 8.88 11.85
N GLU A 151 -39.39 8.77 10.60
CA GLU A 151 -40.45 7.83 10.19
C GLU A 151 -39.87 6.54 9.58
N ILE A 152 -38.53 6.44 9.43
CA ILE A 152 -37.87 5.28 8.88
C ILE A 152 -37.81 4.18 9.96
N THR A 153 -38.20 2.98 9.55
CA THR A 153 -38.22 1.79 10.39
C THR A 153 -37.12 0.78 9.95
N ASP A 154 -36.89 -0.25 10.71
CA ASP A 154 -35.97 -1.35 10.41
C ASP A 154 -36.35 -2.18 9.18
N GLU A 155 -37.62 -2.09 8.75
CA GLU A 155 -38.11 -2.72 7.50
C GLU A 155 -37.85 -1.87 6.24
N ASP A 156 -37.54 -0.59 6.38
CA ASP A 156 -37.32 0.35 5.28
C ASP A 156 -35.88 0.22 4.76
N ILE A 157 -35.68 0.26 3.47
CA ILE A 157 -34.33 0.38 2.86
C ILE A 157 -34.09 1.85 2.57
N TYR A 158 -33.17 2.45 3.34
CA TYR A 158 -32.94 3.89 3.34
C TYR A 158 -31.47 4.24 3.61
N VAL A 159 -30.87 5.08 2.76
CA VAL A 159 -29.57 5.72 3.02
C VAL A 159 -29.60 7.14 2.48
N ALA A 160 -29.30 8.14 3.31
CA ALA A 160 -29.13 9.53 2.90
C ALA A 160 -27.73 10.03 3.18
N PHE A 161 -27.12 10.71 2.22
CA PHE A 161 -25.79 11.32 2.34
C PHE A 161 -25.62 12.45 1.32
N SER A 162 -24.60 13.25 1.53
CA SER A 162 -24.22 14.34 0.62
C SER A 162 -22.79 14.20 0.13
N VAL A 163 -22.53 14.67 -1.08
CA VAL A 163 -21.22 14.69 -1.71
C VAL A 163 -20.91 16.10 -2.14
N SER A 164 -19.77 16.61 -1.70
CA SER A 164 -19.29 17.94 -2.08
C SER A 164 -18.19 17.85 -3.12
N TYR A 165 -18.28 18.70 -4.12
CA TYR A 165 -17.28 18.87 -5.18
C TYR A 165 -16.79 20.31 -5.16
N SER A 166 -15.49 20.52 -5.11
CA SER A 166 -14.89 21.85 -5.18
C SER A 166 -13.76 21.87 -6.19
N LEU A 167 -13.54 23.03 -6.82
CA LEU A 167 -12.44 23.27 -7.74
C LEU A 167 -11.39 24.16 -7.08
N TYR A 168 -10.12 23.76 -7.25
CA TYR A 168 -8.98 24.58 -6.93
C TYR A 168 -7.91 24.39 -8.01
N GLU A 169 -7.52 25.49 -8.70
CA GLU A 169 -6.55 25.46 -9.80
C GLU A 169 -6.89 24.36 -10.85
N GLN A 170 -6.02 23.38 -11.02
CA GLN A 170 -6.17 22.22 -11.93
C GLN A 170 -6.70 20.98 -11.24
N SER A 171 -7.36 21.12 -10.09
CA SER A 171 -7.87 19.99 -9.32
C SER A 171 -9.34 20.10 -8.99
N MET A 172 -9.98 18.93 -8.84
CA MET A 172 -11.32 18.76 -8.27
C MET A 172 -11.19 17.91 -7.01
N THR A 173 -11.68 18.42 -5.89
CA THR A 173 -11.80 17.66 -4.64
C THR A 173 -13.22 17.14 -4.48
N VAL A 174 -13.33 15.85 -4.18
CA VAL A 174 -14.60 15.15 -3.92
C VAL A 174 -14.58 14.67 -2.47
N THR A 175 -15.58 15.09 -1.68
CA THR A 175 -15.66 14.77 -0.25
C THR A 175 -17.01 14.18 0.11
N VAL A 176 -17.00 13.07 0.87
CA VAL A 176 -18.17 12.48 1.53
C VAL A 176 -17.91 12.53 3.04
N ASP A 177 -18.81 13.15 3.81
CA ASP A 177 -18.74 13.14 5.27
C ASP A 177 -19.53 11.94 5.80
N CYS A 178 -18.82 10.95 6.33
CA CYS A 178 -19.45 9.72 6.80
C CYS A 178 -20.21 9.93 8.12
N SER A 179 -19.94 11.00 8.89
CA SER A 179 -20.70 11.33 10.11
C SER A 179 -22.12 11.80 9.82
N ASP A 180 -22.38 12.33 8.63
CA ASP A 180 -23.68 12.83 8.20
C ASP A 180 -24.56 11.75 7.51
N ILE A 181 -24.04 10.54 7.32
CA ILE A 181 -24.78 9.44 6.70
C ILE A 181 -25.90 8.99 7.63
N LYS A 182 -27.13 9.01 7.11
CA LYS A 182 -28.30 8.45 7.78
C LYS A 182 -28.72 7.18 7.05
N ALA A 183 -28.90 6.10 7.78
CA ALA A 183 -29.31 4.82 7.23
C ALA A 183 -30.49 4.23 8.01
N THR A 184 -31.11 3.20 7.47
CA THR A 184 -32.09 2.36 8.16
C THR A 184 -31.64 2.09 9.61
N PRO A 185 -32.51 2.21 10.63
CA PRO A 185 -32.18 1.84 12.00
C PRO A 185 -31.57 0.42 12.07
N ASP A 186 -30.57 0.23 12.92
CA ASP A 186 -29.86 -1.04 13.13
C ASP A 186 -29.18 -1.64 11.88
N ALA A 187 -29.21 -0.95 10.73
CA ALA A 187 -28.45 -1.33 9.54
C ALA A 187 -27.05 -0.74 9.56
N VAL A 188 -26.16 -1.32 8.76
CA VAL A 188 -24.78 -0.87 8.61
C VAL A 188 -24.47 -0.54 7.16
N VAL A 189 -23.96 0.67 6.92
CA VAL A 189 -23.34 1.02 5.64
C VAL A 189 -21.92 0.47 5.66
N SER A 190 -21.68 -0.59 4.89
CA SER A 190 -20.39 -1.26 4.89
C SER A 190 -19.41 -0.68 3.87
N GLN A 191 -19.90 -0.26 2.71
CA GLN A 191 -19.05 0.24 1.62
C GLN A 191 -19.66 1.46 0.94
N ILE A 192 -18.79 2.35 0.46
CA ILE A 192 -19.12 3.47 -0.43
C ILE A 192 -18.23 3.44 -1.66
N SER A 193 -18.81 3.46 -2.86
CA SER A 193 -18.07 3.64 -4.13
C SER A 193 -18.16 5.10 -4.54
N VAL A 194 -17.02 5.74 -4.73
CA VAL A 194 -16.90 7.15 -5.11
C VAL A 194 -16.58 7.26 -6.60
N LEU A 195 -17.46 7.90 -7.38
CA LEU A 195 -17.28 8.16 -8.81
C LEU A 195 -16.78 6.94 -9.62
N PRO A 196 -17.41 5.76 -9.53
CA PRO A 196 -16.88 4.52 -10.11
C PRO A 196 -16.70 4.55 -11.64
N TYR A 197 -17.33 5.52 -12.30
CA TYR A 197 -17.28 5.67 -13.75
C TYR A 197 -16.72 7.03 -14.20
N PHE A 198 -15.98 7.74 -13.33
CA PHE A 198 -15.36 9.02 -13.73
C PHE A 198 -14.27 8.77 -14.78
N GLY A 199 -14.43 9.40 -15.94
CA GLY A 199 -13.54 9.19 -17.08
C GLY A 199 -13.65 7.81 -17.74
N ALA A 200 -14.68 7.02 -17.40
CA ALA A 200 -14.97 5.73 -18.02
C ALA A 200 -15.36 5.88 -19.50
N SER A 201 -15.04 4.88 -20.34
CA SER A 201 -15.31 4.92 -21.76
C SER A 201 -15.57 3.52 -22.32
N TYR A 202 -16.38 3.47 -23.39
CA TYR A 202 -16.53 2.30 -24.27
C TYR A 202 -15.60 2.37 -25.49
N ASP A 203 -15.00 3.56 -25.74
CA ASP A 203 -14.08 3.80 -26.85
C ASP A 203 -12.68 4.04 -26.29
N ASP A 204 -11.84 3.00 -26.34
CA ASP A 204 -10.47 3.01 -25.82
C ASP A 204 -9.47 3.09 -26.99
N SER A 205 -8.58 4.07 -26.94
CA SER A 205 -7.49 4.23 -27.91
C SER A 205 -6.23 3.45 -27.51
N VAL A 206 -5.29 3.27 -28.43
CA VAL A 206 -4.03 2.53 -28.20
C VAL A 206 -3.13 3.17 -27.13
N ASN A 207 -3.33 4.46 -26.86
CA ASN A 207 -2.55 5.20 -25.87
C ASN A 207 -3.26 5.28 -24.50
N ASP A 208 -4.49 4.74 -24.41
CA ASP A 208 -5.28 4.80 -23.19
C ASP A 208 -4.87 3.70 -22.22
N TYR A 209 -4.73 4.09 -20.96
CA TYR A 209 -4.45 3.16 -19.89
C TYR A 209 -4.98 3.66 -18.53
N PHE A 210 -5.11 2.76 -17.58
CA PHE A 210 -5.27 3.09 -16.17
C PHE A 210 -3.95 2.93 -15.44
N LEU A 211 -3.64 3.87 -14.54
CA LEU A 211 -2.62 3.73 -13.51
C LEU A 211 -3.24 3.01 -12.31
N ILE A 212 -2.61 1.93 -11.89
CA ILE A 212 -3.02 1.09 -10.76
C ILE A 212 -1.83 1.00 -9.81
N PRO A 213 -2.00 1.31 -8.51
CA PRO A 213 -0.89 1.35 -7.56
C PRO A 213 -0.54 -0.03 -7.01
N ASP A 214 -0.54 -1.07 -7.85
CA ASP A 214 -0.17 -2.43 -7.48
C ASP A 214 1.34 -2.51 -7.18
N ALA A 215 1.71 -2.70 -5.92
CA ALA A 215 3.08 -2.61 -5.43
C ALA A 215 3.74 -1.26 -5.80
N SER A 216 4.77 -1.25 -6.65
CA SER A 216 5.40 -0.01 -7.16
C SER A 216 4.57 0.72 -8.22
N GLY A 217 3.56 0.07 -8.78
CA GLY A 217 2.67 0.60 -9.79
C GLY A 217 2.65 -0.19 -11.09
N ALA A 218 1.52 -0.10 -11.77
CA ALA A 218 1.33 -0.69 -13.10
C ALA A 218 0.44 0.18 -13.98
N VAL A 219 0.61 0.06 -15.28
CA VAL A 219 -0.35 0.59 -16.25
C VAL A 219 -1.13 -0.55 -16.89
N MET A 220 -2.46 -0.43 -16.90
CA MET A 220 -3.37 -1.34 -17.58
C MET A 220 -3.75 -0.72 -18.93
N HIS A 221 -3.18 -1.21 -20.03
CA HIS A 221 -3.49 -0.76 -21.39
C HIS A 221 -4.90 -1.22 -21.81
N LEU A 222 -5.71 -0.31 -22.34
CA LEU A 222 -7.14 -0.54 -22.57
C LEU A 222 -7.44 -1.12 -23.95
N ALA A 223 -6.71 -0.73 -24.99
CA ALA A 223 -6.96 -1.13 -26.38
C ALA A 223 -6.23 -2.41 -26.83
N LYS A 224 -5.50 -3.11 -25.94
CA LYS A 224 -4.87 -4.39 -26.29
C LYS A 224 -5.93 -5.49 -26.42
N ASP A 225 -5.81 -6.33 -27.46
CA ASP A 225 -6.78 -7.39 -27.79
C ASP A 225 -6.74 -8.61 -26.85
N ASP A 226 -6.07 -8.52 -25.72
CA ASP A 226 -6.05 -9.58 -24.71
C ASP A 226 -7.38 -9.65 -23.98
N ILE A 227 -8.22 -10.58 -24.40
CA ILE A 227 -9.59 -10.77 -23.89
C ILE A 227 -9.60 -11.31 -22.46
N ASN A 228 -8.47 -11.80 -21.96
CA ASN A 228 -8.38 -12.49 -20.67
C ASN A 228 -7.83 -11.61 -19.54
N THR A 229 -7.73 -10.29 -19.71
CA THR A 229 -7.31 -9.43 -18.60
C THR A 229 -8.41 -9.39 -17.56
N PRO A 230 -8.20 -9.97 -16.38
CA PRO A 230 -9.19 -9.89 -15.32
C PRO A 230 -9.35 -8.44 -14.84
N SER A 231 -10.47 -8.15 -14.23
CA SER A 231 -10.58 -6.96 -13.39
C SER A 231 -9.53 -7.07 -12.28
N VAL A 232 -8.87 -5.98 -11.96
CA VAL A 232 -7.90 -5.92 -10.87
C VAL A 232 -8.49 -5.19 -9.69
N SER A 233 -8.11 -5.62 -8.49
CA SER A 233 -8.52 -5.02 -7.23
C SER A 233 -7.30 -4.96 -6.31
N VAL A 234 -6.99 -3.80 -5.78
CA VAL A 234 -5.79 -3.55 -4.98
C VAL A 234 -6.18 -2.88 -3.66
N ASN A 235 -5.84 -3.50 -2.55
CA ASN A 235 -6.11 -2.94 -1.23
C ASN A 235 -5.03 -1.90 -0.87
N VAL A 236 -5.45 -0.70 -0.53
CA VAL A 236 -4.51 0.31 -0.02
C VAL A 236 -3.98 -0.15 1.35
N TYR A 237 -2.66 -0.18 1.48
CA TYR A 237 -1.92 -0.69 2.65
C TYR A 237 -2.19 -2.16 2.98
N GLY A 238 -2.54 -2.97 1.97
CA GLY A 238 -2.78 -4.40 2.10
C GLY A 238 -4.10 -4.78 2.77
N ASN A 239 -4.26 -6.05 3.09
CA ASN A 239 -5.44 -6.56 3.76
C ASN A 239 -5.48 -6.17 5.24
N ASP A 240 -6.68 -6.06 5.80
CA ASP A 240 -6.88 -5.92 7.23
C ASP A 240 -6.94 -7.30 7.91
N PRO A 241 -5.90 -7.71 8.64
CA PRO A 241 -5.89 -9.04 9.28
C PRO A 241 -6.89 -9.18 10.42
N TYR A 242 -7.41 -8.08 10.97
CA TYR A 242 -8.46 -8.12 11.99
C TYR A 242 -9.83 -8.38 11.38
N ALA A 243 -10.18 -7.70 10.32
CA ALA A 243 -11.49 -7.79 9.68
C ALA A 243 -11.69 -9.08 8.86
N ASN A 244 -10.64 -9.90 8.69
CA ASN A 244 -10.68 -11.15 7.92
C ASN A 244 -11.33 -11.00 6.54
N VAL A 245 -11.03 -9.89 5.87
CA VAL A 245 -11.51 -9.64 4.51
C VAL A 245 -10.80 -10.63 3.60
N SER A 246 -11.50 -11.70 3.25
CA SER A 246 -11.01 -12.65 2.26
C SER A 246 -10.97 -11.95 0.91
N GLY A 247 -9.84 -11.86 0.29
CA GLY A 247 -9.73 -11.21 -1.00
C GLY A 247 -8.34 -11.32 -1.57
N ASN A 248 -8.12 -10.48 -2.46
CA ASN A 248 -6.95 -10.30 -3.24
C ASN A 248 -5.74 -9.90 -2.37
N ASN A 249 -4.60 -10.51 -2.61
CA ASN A 249 -3.35 -10.18 -1.90
C ASN A 249 -2.64 -8.95 -2.50
N ALA A 250 -3.19 -8.32 -3.54
CA ALA A 250 -2.61 -7.14 -4.13
C ALA A 250 -2.69 -5.94 -3.18
N SER A 251 -1.58 -5.27 -2.99
CA SER A 251 -1.38 -4.19 -2.04
C SER A 251 -0.82 -2.95 -2.72
N ALA A 252 -1.37 -1.78 -2.36
CA ALA A 252 -0.83 -0.48 -2.72
C ALA A 252 -0.14 0.16 -1.52
N THR A 253 1.08 0.64 -1.70
CA THR A 253 1.77 1.47 -0.71
C THR A 253 1.42 2.95 -0.82
N ILE A 254 0.90 3.38 -1.99
CA ILE A 254 0.53 4.76 -2.31
C ILE A 254 -0.94 4.81 -2.74
N PRO A 255 -1.80 5.60 -2.08
CA PRO A 255 -3.25 5.66 -2.33
C PRO A 255 -3.59 6.53 -3.55
N VAL A 256 -3.09 6.16 -4.74
CA VAL A 256 -3.26 6.92 -5.98
C VAL A 256 -3.67 6.00 -7.11
N PHE A 257 -4.66 6.39 -7.87
CA PHE A 257 -5.00 5.77 -9.15
C PHE A 257 -5.18 6.83 -10.24
N GLY A 258 -5.24 6.42 -11.50
CA GLY A 258 -5.39 7.40 -12.57
C GLY A 258 -5.89 6.83 -13.87
N ALA A 259 -6.28 7.71 -14.77
CA ALA A 259 -6.65 7.37 -16.13
C ALA A 259 -5.96 8.30 -17.13
N LYS A 260 -5.41 7.71 -18.17
CA LYS A 260 -4.97 8.42 -19.37
C LYS A 260 -5.94 8.18 -20.51
N ARG A 261 -6.35 9.25 -21.18
CA ARG A 261 -7.20 9.26 -22.36
C ARG A 261 -6.55 10.14 -23.44
N ASN A 262 -5.90 9.51 -24.40
CA ASN A 262 -5.09 10.19 -25.41
C ASN A 262 -4.02 11.11 -24.77
N ASN A 263 -4.15 12.43 -24.98
CA ASN A 263 -3.24 13.45 -24.43
C ASN A 263 -3.75 14.08 -23.12
N ASN A 264 -4.70 13.45 -22.46
CA ASN A 264 -5.28 13.92 -21.20
C ASN A 264 -5.17 12.84 -20.15
N ALA A 265 -4.98 13.24 -18.91
CA ALA A 265 -4.94 12.31 -17.79
C ALA A 265 -5.50 12.94 -16.51
N PHE A 266 -5.84 12.12 -15.55
CA PHE A 266 -5.97 12.54 -14.17
C PHE A 266 -5.21 11.59 -13.23
N ALA A 267 -4.69 12.16 -12.15
CA ALA A 267 -4.28 11.42 -10.95
C ALA A 267 -5.33 11.65 -9.86
N ALA A 268 -5.88 10.60 -9.30
CA ALA A 268 -6.81 10.65 -8.17
C ALA A 268 -6.04 10.25 -6.90
N VAL A 269 -5.79 11.21 -6.02
CA VAL A 269 -5.09 11.03 -4.75
C VAL A 269 -6.11 10.94 -3.63
N ILE A 270 -6.11 9.85 -2.88
CA ILE A 270 -6.99 9.68 -1.72
C ILE A 270 -6.26 10.30 -0.53
N THR A 271 -6.79 11.41 0.01
CA THR A 271 -6.16 12.15 1.11
C THR A 271 -6.75 11.85 2.47
N ASP A 272 -8.04 11.47 2.51
CA ASP A 272 -8.72 11.03 3.73
C ASP A 272 -9.50 9.74 3.46
N GLY A 273 -9.50 8.82 4.40
CA GLY A 273 -10.08 7.49 4.24
C GLY A 273 -9.23 6.53 3.41
N ASP A 274 -7.99 6.88 3.13
CA ASP A 274 -7.05 6.10 2.31
C ASP A 274 -6.84 4.67 2.82
N ALA A 275 -6.77 4.48 4.14
CA ALA A 275 -6.63 3.16 4.75
C ALA A 275 -7.87 2.25 4.58
N LEU A 276 -9.01 2.81 4.18
CA LEU A 276 -10.26 2.08 3.94
C LEU A 276 -10.45 1.70 2.46
N ALA A 277 -9.58 2.23 1.58
CA ALA A 277 -9.78 2.18 0.14
C ALA A 277 -9.34 0.86 -0.50
N VAL A 278 -10.15 0.42 -1.47
CA VAL A 278 -9.81 -0.63 -2.43
C VAL A 278 -9.91 -0.01 -3.82
N ILE A 279 -8.82 -0.07 -4.58
CA ILE A 279 -8.78 0.48 -5.94
C ILE A 279 -9.10 -0.64 -6.92
N ASN A 280 -10.16 -0.45 -7.70
CA ASN A 280 -10.63 -1.39 -8.70
C ASN A 280 -10.42 -0.81 -10.10
N ALA A 281 -9.97 -1.66 -11.03
CA ALA A 281 -9.91 -1.31 -12.44
C ALA A 281 -10.41 -2.45 -13.30
N SER A 282 -11.12 -2.11 -14.37
CA SER A 282 -11.63 -3.10 -15.33
C SER A 282 -11.57 -2.56 -16.75
N ARG A 283 -11.23 -3.43 -17.68
CA ARG A 283 -11.35 -3.16 -19.10
C ARG A 283 -12.81 -3.29 -19.53
N LYS A 284 -13.16 -2.61 -20.64
CA LYS A 284 -14.51 -2.68 -21.18
C LYS A 284 -14.93 -4.11 -21.55
N THR A 285 -16.21 -4.35 -21.39
CA THR A 285 -16.90 -5.54 -21.89
C THR A 285 -18.00 -5.09 -22.87
N ASN A 286 -18.79 -6.04 -23.37
CA ASN A 286 -19.97 -5.69 -24.20
C ASN A 286 -21.03 -4.91 -23.44
N THR A 287 -21.02 -4.95 -22.11
CA THR A 287 -22.06 -4.37 -21.24
C THR A 287 -21.54 -3.31 -20.28
N SER A 288 -20.24 -3.20 -20.09
CA SER A 288 -19.62 -2.28 -19.13
C SER A 288 -18.47 -1.51 -19.77
N PRO A 289 -18.31 -0.21 -19.49
CA PRO A 289 -17.17 0.58 -19.95
C PRO A 289 -15.89 0.17 -19.21
N SER A 290 -14.74 0.56 -19.78
CA SER A 290 -13.50 0.54 -19.01
C SER A 290 -13.56 1.59 -17.90
N SER A 291 -13.16 1.23 -16.67
CA SER A 291 -13.24 2.11 -15.50
C SER A 291 -12.15 1.82 -14.48
N VAL A 292 -11.77 2.85 -13.71
CA VAL A 292 -10.91 2.78 -12.53
C VAL A 292 -11.50 3.64 -11.42
N ASN A 293 -11.52 3.12 -10.20
CA ASN A 293 -12.16 3.81 -9.08
C ASN A 293 -11.67 3.33 -7.71
N ALA A 294 -12.08 4.04 -6.66
CA ALA A 294 -11.93 3.61 -5.28
C ALA A 294 -13.28 3.22 -4.65
N VAL A 295 -13.26 2.14 -3.88
CA VAL A 295 -14.35 1.71 -3.00
C VAL A 295 -13.82 1.74 -1.57
N PHE A 296 -14.58 2.33 -0.66
CA PHE A 296 -14.19 2.53 0.74
C PHE A 296 -14.97 1.58 1.66
N ASN A 297 -14.25 0.74 2.40
CA ASN A 297 -14.80 -0.15 3.42
C ASN A 297 -14.97 0.62 4.73
N ILE A 298 -16.05 1.37 4.89
CA ILE A 298 -16.27 2.24 6.05
C ILE A 298 -16.67 1.48 7.31
N SER A 299 -17.21 0.28 7.15
CA SER A 299 -17.49 -0.65 8.26
C SER A 299 -16.97 -2.03 7.86
N PRO A 300 -15.84 -2.48 8.41
CA PRO A 300 -15.29 -3.78 8.07
C PRO A 300 -16.26 -4.88 8.51
N VAL A 301 -16.46 -5.86 7.65
CA VAL A 301 -17.44 -6.94 7.81
C VAL A 301 -16.69 -8.26 7.99
N ALA A 302 -16.97 -8.98 9.04
CA ALA A 302 -16.50 -10.34 9.25
C ALA A 302 -17.69 -11.28 9.46
N TYR A 303 -17.56 -12.52 9.00
CA TYR A 303 -18.59 -13.56 9.17
C TYR A 303 -18.12 -14.57 10.21
N ASN A 304 -19.05 -15.15 10.99
CA ASN A 304 -18.77 -16.34 11.77
C ASN A 304 -18.47 -17.56 10.86
N GLU A 305 -17.98 -18.67 11.45
CA GLU A 305 -17.62 -19.88 10.69
C GLU A 305 -18.79 -20.43 9.86
N ASP A 306 -20.00 -20.40 10.40
CA ASP A 306 -21.23 -20.87 9.74
C ASP A 306 -21.82 -19.83 8.77
N LYS A 307 -21.24 -18.63 8.69
CA LYS A 307 -21.74 -17.50 7.92
C LYS A 307 -23.20 -17.10 8.24
N THR A 308 -23.64 -17.35 9.45
CA THR A 308 -24.99 -17.01 9.95
C THR A 308 -25.05 -15.68 10.68
N GLU A 309 -23.91 -15.14 11.08
CA GLU A 309 -23.79 -13.85 11.74
C GLU A 309 -22.74 -13.00 11.05
N ILE A 310 -23.02 -11.71 10.92
CA ILE A 310 -22.05 -10.69 10.50
C ILE A 310 -21.60 -9.92 11.72
N TYR A 311 -20.28 -9.81 11.89
CA TYR A 311 -19.66 -8.93 12.84
C TYR A 311 -19.15 -7.69 12.11
N TYR A 312 -19.45 -6.52 12.66
CA TYR A 312 -18.92 -5.27 12.15
C TYR A 312 -17.83 -4.77 13.08
N GLY A 313 -16.74 -4.33 12.50
CA GLY A 313 -15.83 -3.44 13.19
C GLY A 313 -16.47 -2.06 13.40
N LYS A 314 -15.76 -1.18 14.10
CA LYS A 314 -16.17 0.21 14.27
C LYS A 314 -16.38 0.87 12.90
N SER A 315 -17.50 1.54 12.72
CA SER A 315 -17.79 2.33 11.50
C SER A 315 -16.97 3.62 11.49
N TYR A 316 -16.37 3.94 10.37
CA TYR A 316 -15.69 5.20 10.13
C TYR A 316 -16.69 6.36 10.10
N GLN A 317 -16.39 7.43 10.84
CA GLN A 317 -17.30 8.57 11.06
C GLN A 317 -16.66 9.92 10.69
N ASP A 318 -15.61 9.90 9.85
CA ASP A 318 -14.97 11.12 9.36
C ASP A 318 -15.07 11.19 7.83
N LYS A 319 -14.28 12.03 7.19
CA LYS A 319 -14.39 12.31 5.76
C LYS A 319 -13.65 11.30 4.91
N ILE A 320 -14.23 11.00 3.75
CA ILE A 320 -13.55 10.42 2.60
C ILE A 320 -13.28 11.56 1.64
N THR A 321 -12.01 11.75 1.25
CA THR A 321 -11.60 12.82 0.32
C THR A 321 -10.72 12.26 -0.78
N VAL A 322 -11.10 12.54 -2.04
CA VAL A 322 -10.32 12.20 -3.24
C VAL A 322 -10.06 13.46 -4.04
N VAL A 323 -8.79 13.75 -4.28
CA VAL A 323 -8.34 14.90 -5.09
C VAL A 323 -7.97 14.43 -6.49
N TYR A 324 -8.74 14.85 -7.49
CA TYR A 324 -8.47 14.60 -8.90
C TYR A 324 -7.62 15.74 -9.48
N LYS A 325 -6.37 15.46 -9.82
CA LYS A 325 -5.44 16.39 -10.48
C LYS A 325 -5.47 16.14 -11.98
N PHE A 326 -5.83 17.15 -12.78
CA PHE A 326 -5.94 17.03 -14.23
C PHE A 326 -4.64 17.41 -14.94
N LEU A 327 -4.25 16.60 -15.92
CA LEU A 327 -2.98 16.68 -16.63
C LEU A 327 -3.23 16.63 -18.13
N ALA A 328 -2.36 17.32 -18.90
CA ALA A 328 -2.48 17.39 -20.35
C ALA A 328 -1.12 17.28 -21.05
N ASP A 329 -1.15 16.93 -22.34
CA ASP A 329 0.00 16.88 -23.26
C ASP A 329 1.17 16.04 -22.73
N SER A 330 2.36 16.61 -22.59
CA SER A 330 3.57 15.89 -22.13
C SER A 330 3.48 15.38 -20.69
N ASN A 331 2.61 15.96 -19.88
CA ASN A 331 2.42 15.56 -18.48
C ASN A 331 1.27 14.53 -18.32
N ALA A 332 0.57 14.19 -19.43
CA ALA A 332 -0.53 13.22 -19.39
C ALA A 332 0.00 11.78 -19.45
N ASP A 333 0.85 11.42 -18.50
CA ASP A 333 1.38 10.07 -18.32
C ASP A 333 1.54 9.73 -16.83
N TYR A 334 1.99 8.51 -16.52
CA TYR A 334 2.13 8.07 -15.14
C TYR A 334 3.25 8.81 -14.38
N ILE A 335 4.24 9.37 -15.06
CA ILE A 335 5.28 10.23 -14.44
C ILE A 335 4.67 11.58 -14.04
N GLY A 336 3.89 12.21 -14.92
CA GLY A 336 3.15 13.42 -14.57
C GLY A 336 2.13 13.17 -13.44
N MET A 337 1.45 12.00 -13.43
CA MET A 337 0.60 11.59 -12.32
C MET A 337 1.38 11.42 -11.02
N ALA A 338 2.62 10.91 -11.07
CA ALA A 338 3.49 10.78 -9.90
C ALA A 338 3.91 12.15 -9.35
N GLY A 339 4.28 13.09 -10.22
CA GLY A 339 4.59 14.46 -9.83
C GLY A 339 3.40 15.16 -9.16
N ALA A 340 2.19 15.01 -9.72
CA ALA A 340 0.97 15.58 -9.16
C ALA A 340 0.61 14.96 -7.79
N ALA A 341 0.82 13.66 -7.62
CA ALA A 341 0.61 12.97 -6.36
C ALA A 341 1.64 13.40 -5.30
N ARG A 342 2.92 13.51 -5.68
CA ARG A 342 3.99 14.00 -4.80
C ARG A 342 3.68 15.40 -4.28
N GLU A 343 3.28 16.32 -5.15
CA GLU A 343 2.86 17.66 -4.75
C GLU A 343 1.75 17.62 -3.71
N GLU A 344 0.73 16.78 -3.92
CA GLU A 344 -0.39 16.64 -2.98
C GLU A 344 0.06 16.08 -1.63
N PHE A 345 0.94 15.06 -1.61
CA PHE A 345 1.48 14.49 -0.37
C PHE A 345 2.37 15.44 0.41
N ILE A 346 3.06 16.35 -0.27
CA ILE A 346 3.82 17.43 0.39
C ILE A 346 2.84 18.46 0.98
N ASN A 347 1.82 18.86 0.21
CA ASN A 347 0.85 19.89 0.63
C ASN A 347 0.02 19.45 1.86
N ASN A 348 -0.30 18.15 1.97
CA ASN A 348 -1.03 17.60 3.11
C ASN A 348 -0.14 17.03 4.23
N ASN A 349 1.19 17.25 4.18
CA ASN A 349 2.17 16.76 5.14
C ASN A 349 2.25 15.23 5.28
N THR A 350 1.95 14.48 4.24
CA THR A 350 2.20 13.03 4.17
C THR A 350 3.66 12.74 3.81
N LEU A 351 4.26 13.58 2.96
CA LEU A 351 5.71 13.60 2.70
C LEU A 351 6.33 14.91 3.19
N SER A 352 7.59 14.83 3.61
CA SER A 352 8.35 16.02 3.96
C SER A 352 8.62 16.89 2.72
N SER A 353 8.50 18.19 2.85
CA SER A 353 8.95 19.14 1.84
C SER A 353 10.48 19.30 1.77
N GLU A 354 11.20 18.79 2.78
CA GLU A 354 12.65 18.70 2.75
C GLU A 354 13.05 17.48 1.93
N GLY A 355 13.57 17.69 0.73
CA GLY A 355 14.13 16.63 -0.09
C GLY A 355 15.32 15.92 0.58
N TYR A 356 15.67 14.75 0.08
CA TYR A 356 16.87 14.04 0.53
C TYR A 356 18.10 14.92 0.30
N LYS A 357 18.88 15.12 1.36
CA LYS A 357 20.14 15.83 1.30
C LYS A 357 21.26 14.83 1.54
N SER A 358 21.95 14.43 0.49
CA SER A 358 23.18 13.67 0.65
C SER A 358 24.20 14.56 1.37
N SER A 359 24.68 14.11 2.52
CA SER A 359 25.80 14.74 3.22
C SER A 359 27.14 14.13 2.82
N GLU A 360 27.10 13.09 2.00
CA GLU A 360 28.26 12.23 1.64
C GLU A 360 28.28 12.01 0.12
N ASP A 361 29.47 11.82 -0.41
CA ASP A 361 29.67 11.60 -1.85
C ASP A 361 29.27 10.18 -2.32
N GLU A 362 28.82 9.33 -1.40
CA GLU A 362 28.49 7.91 -1.68
C GLU A 362 27.09 7.53 -1.18
N ILE A 363 26.37 6.70 -1.96
CA ILE A 363 25.14 6.06 -1.46
C ILE A 363 25.51 5.02 -0.37
N PRO A 364 24.65 4.78 0.64
CA PRO A 364 24.95 3.77 1.66
C PRO A 364 24.94 2.35 1.07
N PHE A 365 25.95 1.54 1.44
CA PHE A 365 25.88 0.10 1.26
C PHE A 365 24.98 -0.50 2.32
N CYS A 366 23.73 -0.80 1.93
CA CYS A 366 22.71 -1.24 2.85
C CYS A 366 22.79 -2.76 3.07
N ILE A 367 23.02 -3.17 4.32
CA ILE A 367 23.00 -4.57 4.72
C ILE A 367 22.09 -4.80 5.92
N THR A 368 21.38 -5.90 5.89
CA THR A 368 20.67 -6.45 7.03
C THR A 368 21.40 -7.72 7.48
N VAL A 369 21.74 -7.80 8.75
CA VAL A 369 22.26 -9.05 9.34
C VAL A 369 21.20 -9.66 10.24
N VAL A 370 21.04 -11.00 10.17
CA VAL A 370 20.07 -11.72 10.99
C VAL A 370 20.78 -12.38 12.15
N GLY A 371 20.48 -11.96 13.37
CA GLY A 371 21.12 -12.40 14.60
C GLY A 371 20.65 -13.77 15.07
N SER A 372 19.34 -13.90 15.30
CA SER A 372 18.76 -15.14 15.81
C SER A 372 17.39 -15.39 15.22
N GLN A 373 17.14 -16.65 14.88
CA GLN A 373 15.80 -17.14 14.55
C GLN A 373 15.52 -18.39 15.39
N ASP A 374 14.37 -18.44 16.04
CA ASP A 374 14.06 -19.45 17.07
C ASP A 374 15.13 -19.50 18.17
N SER A 375 15.79 -20.63 18.35
CA SER A 375 16.94 -20.81 19.23
C SER A 375 18.28 -20.79 18.49
N ASN A 376 18.26 -20.61 17.16
CA ASN A 376 19.44 -20.68 16.33
C ASN A 376 20.15 -19.33 16.27
N LYS A 377 21.44 -19.31 16.51
CA LYS A 377 22.31 -18.16 16.32
C LYS A 377 22.81 -18.16 14.87
N LEU A 378 22.48 -17.11 14.14
CA LEU A 378 22.87 -16.94 12.73
C LEU A 378 24.05 -16.00 12.60
N THR A 379 23.99 -14.85 13.29
CA THR A 379 25.06 -13.85 13.34
C THR A 379 25.17 -13.29 14.74
N THR A 380 26.31 -13.45 15.40
CA THR A 380 26.59 -12.79 16.68
C THR A 380 27.00 -11.33 16.45
N ILE A 381 26.98 -10.53 17.50
CA ILE A 381 27.45 -9.14 17.46
C ILE A 381 28.91 -9.05 17.02
N GLN A 382 29.79 -9.95 17.51
CA GLN A 382 31.18 -10.02 17.06
C GLN A 382 31.26 -10.31 15.56
N GLN A 383 30.50 -11.27 15.06
CA GLN A 383 30.46 -11.60 13.64
C GLN A 383 29.93 -10.44 12.79
N ALA A 384 28.97 -9.64 13.28
CA ALA A 384 28.56 -8.42 12.61
C ALA A 384 29.72 -7.40 12.52
N SER A 385 30.51 -7.26 13.58
CA SER A 385 31.73 -6.43 13.57
C SER A 385 32.76 -6.94 12.54
N ASP A 386 32.93 -8.26 12.43
CA ASP A 386 33.81 -8.88 11.45
C ASP A 386 33.35 -8.60 10.01
N ILE A 387 31.99 -8.63 9.75
CA ILE A 387 31.41 -8.27 8.46
C ILE A 387 31.75 -6.82 8.09
N LEU A 388 31.56 -5.87 9.01
CA LEU A 388 31.91 -4.46 8.77
C LEU A 388 33.39 -4.29 8.45
N SER A 389 34.24 -5.02 9.14
CA SER A 389 35.71 -5.00 8.92
C SER A 389 36.08 -5.54 7.53
N ILE A 390 35.44 -6.62 7.08
CA ILE A 390 35.62 -7.19 5.74
C ILE A 390 35.20 -6.21 4.65
N LEU A 391 34.02 -5.58 4.80
CA LEU A 391 33.52 -4.61 3.83
C LEU A 391 34.43 -3.38 3.75
N LYS A 392 34.88 -2.87 4.89
CA LYS A 392 35.89 -1.79 4.91
C LYS A 392 37.15 -2.13 4.18
N ALA A 393 37.68 -3.35 4.38
CA ALA A 393 38.85 -3.83 3.67
C ALA A 393 38.63 -3.96 2.15
N LYS A 394 37.38 -4.07 1.70
CA LYS A 394 36.96 -4.06 0.29
C LYS A 394 36.76 -2.64 -0.27
N GLY A 395 36.94 -1.60 0.56
CA GLY A 395 36.79 -0.21 0.17
C GLY A 395 35.32 0.23 0.08
N THR A 396 34.51 -0.22 1.03
CA THR A 396 33.14 0.28 1.24
C THR A 396 33.16 1.20 2.45
N ASP A 397 33.02 2.49 2.24
CA ASP A 397 33.22 3.52 3.26
C ASP A 397 31.93 4.07 3.86
N ASN A 398 30.80 3.94 3.17
CA ASN A 398 29.47 4.28 3.68
C ASN A 398 28.61 3.02 3.86
N ILE A 399 28.42 2.57 5.08
CA ILE A 399 27.61 1.36 5.39
C ILE A 399 26.43 1.72 6.29
N GLN A 400 25.24 1.26 5.90
CA GLN A 400 24.06 1.21 6.75
C GLN A 400 23.76 -0.25 7.13
N LEU A 401 23.92 -0.57 8.41
CA LEU A 401 23.66 -1.89 8.97
C LEU A 401 22.33 -1.91 9.72
N ILE A 402 21.41 -2.77 9.30
CA ILE A 402 20.21 -3.12 10.05
C ILE A 402 20.46 -4.45 10.77
N PHE A 403 20.34 -4.47 12.11
CA PHE A 403 20.54 -5.69 12.88
C PHE A 403 19.19 -6.29 13.27
N LYS A 404 18.72 -7.26 12.49
CA LYS A 404 17.46 -7.97 12.65
C LYS A 404 17.63 -9.19 13.55
N GLY A 405 16.60 -9.53 14.34
CA GLY A 405 16.67 -10.69 15.24
C GLY A 405 17.67 -10.55 16.38
N LEU A 406 18.08 -9.32 16.73
CA LEU A 406 18.99 -8.99 17.83
C LEU A 406 18.29 -9.03 19.18
N LEU A 407 17.01 -8.70 19.21
CA LEU A 407 16.23 -8.48 20.42
C LEU A 407 15.62 -9.77 20.96
N SER A 408 15.17 -9.70 22.21
CA SER A 408 14.47 -10.81 22.89
C SER A 408 13.29 -11.32 22.06
N GLY A 409 13.28 -12.63 21.79
CA GLY A 409 12.36 -13.29 20.86
C GLY A 409 12.99 -13.59 19.50
N GLY A 410 14.21 -13.07 19.21
CA GLY A 410 14.88 -13.30 17.94
C GLY A 410 14.19 -12.59 16.78
N TYR A 411 14.07 -13.25 15.64
CA TYR A 411 13.46 -12.72 14.42
C TYR A 411 11.98 -12.30 14.63
N GLU A 412 11.21 -13.09 15.41
CA GLU A 412 9.80 -12.85 15.69
C GLU A 412 9.57 -11.80 16.80
N GLN A 413 10.62 -11.43 17.52
CA GLN A 413 10.66 -10.47 18.61
C GLN A 413 9.58 -10.68 19.70
N LYS A 414 9.77 -10.07 20.85
CA LYS A 414 8.75 -9.86 21.89
C LYS A 414 8.19 -8.46 21.75
N ALA A 415 7.10 -8.16 22.50
CA ALA A 415 6.54 -6.82 22.52
C ALA A 415 7.61 -5.76 22.79
N LEU A 416 7.54 -4.65 22.05
CA LEU A 416 8.54 -3.58 22.03
C LEU A 416 8.87 -3.03 23.43
N GLY A 417 7.86 -2.84 24.27
CA GLY A 417 8.06 -2.34 25.64
C GLY A 417 8.87 -3.26 26.57
N SER A 418 9.17 -4.50 26.15
CA SER A 418 10.03 -5.46 26.85
C SER A 418 11.29 -5.84 26.07
N ALA A 419 11.63 -5.07 25.04
CA ALA A 419 12.79 -5.34 24.21
C ALA A 419 14.10 -5.32 25.01
N SER A 420 14.95 -6.30 24.78
CA SER A 420 16.28 -6.40 25.37
C SER A 420 17.21 -7.16 24.40
N ILE A 421 18.49 -6.78 24.36
CA ILE A 421 19.47 -7.44 23.49
C ILE A 421 19.71 -8.86 24.01
N LEU A 422 19.74 -9.84 23.10
CA LEU A 422 19.97 -11.23 23.43
C LEU A 422 21.40 -11.47 23.97
N PRO A 423 21.55 -11.95 25.23
CA PRO A 423 22.86 -12.27 25.77
C PRO A 423 23.63 -13.32 24.95
N SER A 424 22.88 -14.21 24.30
CA SER A 424 23.43 -15.27 23.45
C SER A 424 24.15 -14.75 22.20
N LEU A 425 23.86 -13.53 21.76
CA LEU A 425 24.50 -12.90 20.60
C LEU A 425 25.68 -11.99 20.99
N GLY A 426 25.89 -11.71 22.27
CA GLY A 426 26.94 -10.82 22.78
C GLY A 426 26.42 -9.85 23.84
N GLY A 427 25.10 -9.72 23.97
CA GLY A 427 24.47 -8.89 25.00
C GLY A 427 24.68 -7.39 24.80
N LYS A 428 24.32 -6.63 25.84
CA LYS A 428 24.35 -5.15 25.83
C LYS A 428 25.76 -4.60 25.60
N ASP A 429 26.77 -5.18 26.29
CA ASP A 429 28.15 -4.68 26.22
C ASP A 429 28.73 -4.88 24.82
N GLY A 430 28.56 -6.08 24.22
CA GLY A 430 28.99 -6.32 22.84
C GLY A 430 28.30 -5.40 21.84
N TYR A 431 27.02 -5.09 22.05
CA TYR A 431 26.30 -4.17 21.16
C TYR A 431 26.80 -2.73 21.26
N ALA A 432 27.13 -2.28 22.48
CA ALA A 432 27.73 -0.96 22.68
C ALA A 432 29.14 -0.88 22.02
N GLU A 433 29.93 -1.97 22.04
CA GLU A 433 31.22 -2.05 21.34
C GLU A 433 31.03 -1.98 19.82
N LEU A 434 30.06 -2.69 19.27
CA LEU A 434 29.72 -2.65 17.84
C LEU A 434 29.31 -1.22 17.43
N TYR A 435 28.42 -0.57 18.18
CA TYR A 435 27.98 0.80 17.91
C TYR A 435 29.13 1.80 17.93
N ASN A 436 29.99 1.74 18.97
CA ASN A 436 31.14 2.62 19.04
C ASN A 436 32.12 2.41 17.88
N SER A 437 32.32 1.15 17.47
CA SER A 437 33.18 0.81 16.33
C SER A 437 32.60 1.30 15.00
N ALA A 438 31.30 1.12 14.79
CA ALA A 438 30.59 1.61 13.61
C ALA A 438 30.65 3.16 13.52
N LYS A 439 30.35 3.83 14.63
CA LYS A 439 30.40 5.29 14.72
C LYS A 439 31.78 5.89 14.48
N ALA A 440 32.84 5.21 14.93
CA ALA A 440 34.22 5.64 14.74
C ALA A 440 34.65 5.70 13.25
N VAL A 441 33.92 5.01 12.37
CA VAL A 441 34.15 4.94 10.92
C VAL A 441 32.98 5.52 10.11
N ASN A 442 32.07 6.23 10.76
CA ASN A 442 30.90 6.89 10.18
C ASN A 442 29.88 5.94 9.55
N TYR A 443 29.76 4.71 10.06
CA TYR A 443 28.73 3.76 9.64
C TYR A 443 27.46 3.98 10.45
N THR A 444 26.30 3.79 9.82
CA THR A 444 24.98 3.87 10.45
C THR A 444 24.59 2.49 10.98
N LEU A 445 24.21 2.42 12.24
CA LEU A 445 23.67 1.20 12.89
C LEU A 445 22.23 1.40 13.28
N LEU A 446 21.32 0.56 12.75
CA LEU A 446 19.90 0.57 13.09
C LEU A 446 19.51 -0.75 13.78
N THR A 447 18.75 -0.63 14.87
CA THR A 447 18.15 -1.79 15.55
C THR A 447 16.80 -2.09 14.89
N ASP A 448 16.61 -3.35 14.45
CA ASP A 448 15.33 -3.78 13.88
C ASP A 448 14.30 -4.03 14.98
N VAL A 449 13.09 -3.49 14.80
CA VAL A 449 11.97 -3.58 15.75
C VAL A 449 10.64 -3.88 15.05
N ASN A 450 9.81 -4.71 15.72
CA ASN A 450 8.41 -4.87 15.41
C ASN A 450 7.58 -4.02 16.37
N ILE A 451 6.65 -3.24 15.86
CA ILE A 451 5.72 -2.46 16.68
C ILE A 451 4.32 -3.08 16.72
N PHE A 452 3.90 -3.77 15.67
CA PHE A 452 2.58 -4.37 15.52
C PHE A 452 2.50 -5.83 15.94
N SER A 453 3.62 -6.53 15.97
CA SER A 453 3.63 -7.98 16.17
C SER A 453 4.57 -8.44 17.29
N SER A 454 4.20 -9.53 17.93
CA SER A 454 4.97 -10.15 19.02
C SER A 454 4.85 -11.67 18.98
N SER A 455 5.96 -12.36 19.29
CA SER A 455 6.00 -13.83 19.40
C SER A 455 5.29 -14.40 20.64
N LYS A 456 4.88 -13.58 21.59
CA LYS A 456 4.20 -14.00 22.81
C LYS A 456 2.98 -13.16 23.10
N SER A 457 1.89 -13.84 23.49
CA SER A 457 0.76 -13.18 24.14
C SER A 457 1.19 -12.63 25.51
N TYR A 458 0.92 -11.37 25.75
CA TYR A 458 1.12 -10.73 27.05
C TYR A 458 -0.26 -10.59 27.72
N PRO A 459 -0.44 -11.10 28.96
CA PRO A 459 -1.65 -10.83 29.70
C PRO A 459 -1.74 -9.33 30.05
N SER A 460 -2.93 -8.83 30.14
CA SER A 460 -3.42 -7.45 30.24
C SER A 460 -2.86 -6.55 31.36
N SER A 461 -1.80 -6.92 32.04
CA SER A 461 -1.14 -6.08 33.04
C SER A 461 -0.03 -5.18 32.47
N ALA A 462 0.35 -5.38 31.25
CA ALA A 462 1.21 -4.49 30.50
C ALA A 462 0.32 -3.68 29.54
N SER A 463 0.66 -2.46 29.28
CA SER A 463 -0.06 -1.46 28.50
C SER A 463 -0.32 -1.81 27.01
N SER A 464 -0.25 -3.08 26.63
CA SER A 464 -0.58 -3.57 25.29
C SER A 464 -1.49 -4.80 25.41
N HIS A 465 -2.66 -4.73 24.81
CA HIS A 465 -3.54 -5.87 24.63
C HIS A 465 -3.13 -6.63 23.37
N THR A 466 -2.91 -7.93 23.50
CA THR A 466 -2.61 -8.77 22.35
C THR A 466 -3.89 -9.34 21.77
N VAL A 467 -4.10 -9.12 20.50
CA VAL A 467 -5.21 -9.67 19.73
C VAL A 467 -4.96 -11.14 19.38
N ASN A 468 -6.01 -11.89 19.11
CA ASN A 468 -6.07 -13.34 18.93
C ASN A 468 -4.98 -13.91 17.98
N ALA A 469 -4.39 -15.05 18.38
CA ALA A 469 -3.30 -15.72 17.68
C ALA A 469 -3.59 -16.14 16.22
N GLU A 470 -4.85 -16.39 15.87
CA GLU A 470 -5.23 -16.74 14.51
C GLU A 470 -5.04 -15.59 13.52
N LYS A 471 -5.22 -14.35 13.99
CA LYS A 471 -5.05 -13.14 13.17
C LYS A 471 -3.59 -12.78 12.97
N ALA A 472 -2.72 -13.13 13.91
CA ALA A 472 -1.28 -12.94 13.78
C ALA A 472 -0.64 -13.89 12.75
N SER A 473 -1.17 -15.11 12.61
CA SER A 473 -0.69 -16.04 11.57
C SER A 473 -0.94 -15.55 10.14
N TYR A 474 -1.88 -14.63 9.96
CA TYR A 474 -2.19 -14.01 8.68
C TYR A 474 -1.09 -13.07 8.18
N ILE A 475 -0.41 -12.33 9.06
CA ILE A 475 0.73 -11.46 8.67
C ILE A 475 1.86 -12.32 8.11
N LEU A 476 2.18 -13.44 8.78
CA LEU A 476 3.17 -14.40 8.28
C LEU A 476 2.74 -15.05 6.98
N SER A 477 1.45 -15.40 6.84
CA SER A 477 0.93 -15.99 5.60
C SER A 477 0.96 -15.00 4.42
N ASN A 478 0.77 -13.71 4.65
CA ASN A 478 0.89 -12.68 3.61
C ASN A 478 2.34 -12.46 3.17
N ASP A 479 3.28 -12.41 4.11
CA ASP A 479 4.71 -12.34 3.77
C ASP A 479 5.16 -13.61 3.00
N LEU A 480 4.59 -14.76 3.32
CA LEU A 480 4.80 -16.03 2.63
C LEU A 480 4.15 -16.09 1.25
N ALA A 481 2.88 -15.68 1.14
CA ALA A 481 2.17 -15.62 -0.13
C ALA A 481 2.89 -14.68 -1.11
N PHE A 482 3.44 -13.61 -0.60
CA PHE A 482 4.18 -12.60 -1.33
C PHE A 482 5.53 -13.16 -1.86
N ARG A 483 6.30 -13.87 -1.02
CA ARG A 483 7.53 -14.55 -1.47
C ARG A 483 7.23 -15.63 -2.52
N ASN A 484 6.21 -16.45 -2.29
CA ASN A 484 5.77 -17.49 -3.23
C ASN A 484 5.35 -16.90 -4.58
N TYR A 485 4.73 -15.72 -4.58
CA TYR A 485 4.32 -15.03 -5.79
C TYR A 485 5.51 -14.51 -6.59
N ARG A 486 6.50 -13.87 -5.94
CA ARG A 486 7.74 -13.43 -6.57
C ARG A 486 8.46 -14.61 -7.25
N GLU A 487 8.53 -15.75 -6.57
CA GLU A 487 9.13 -16.97 -7.10
C GLU A 487 8.38 -17.49 -8.33
N SER A 488 7.06 -17.48 -8.32
CA SER A 488 6.24 -17.89 -9.47
C SER A 488 6.39 -16.96 -10.69
N ARG A 489 6.57 -15.66 -10.47
CA ARG A 489 6.82 -14.67 -11.53
C ARG A 489 8.18 -14.86 -12.19
N LEU A 490 9.20 -15.12 -11.40
CA LEU A 490 10.54 -15.38 -11.90
C LEU A 490 10.52 -16.62 -12.80
N SER A 491 9.77 -17.66 -12.44
CA SER A 491 9.59 -18.86 -13.26
C SER A 491 8.85 -18.58 -14.57
N THR A 492 7.91 -17.63 -14.61
CA THR A 492 7.14 -17.27 -15.81
C THR A 492 7.93 -16.38 -16.77
N ARG A 493 8.75 -15.47 -16.25
CA ARG A 493 9.63 -14.63 -17.08
C ARG A 493 10.81 -15.38 -17.69
N ILE A 494 11.23 -16.47 -17.06
CA ILE A 494 12.33 -17.33 -17.50
C ILE A 494 11.74 -18.67 -17.93
N SER A 495 11.01 -18.67 -19.03
CA SER A 495 10.29 -19.83 -19.58
C SER A 495 11.16 -21.03 -20.00
N THR A 496 12.40 -21.12 -19.56
CA THR A 496 13.37 -22.12 -20.07
C THR A 496 14.15 -22.92 -19.03
N SER A 497 13.94 -22.76 -17.71
CA SER A 497 14.72 -23.56 -16.75
C SER A 497 13.87 -24.27 -15.70
N THR A 498 13.78 -25.58 -15.87
CA THR A 498 13.21 -26.55 -14.90
C THR A 498 13.91 -26.53 -13.54
N ALA A 499 15.12 -25.98 -13.45
CA ALA A 499 15.89 -25.85 -12.23
C ALA A 499 15.35 -24.77 -11.29
N ILE A 500 14.84 -23.65 -11.83
CA ILE A 500 14.28 -22.54 -11.06
C ILE A 500 12.93 -22.92 -10.44
N ALA A 501 12.07 -23.62 -11.18
CA ALA A 501 10.80 -24.13 -10.67
C ALA A 501 11.02 -25.14 -9.51
N GLY A 502 12.10 -25.91 -9.53
CA GLY A 502 12.49 -26.82 -8.45
C GLY A 502 12.96 -26.12 -7.19
N PHE A 503 13.68 -25.02 -7.32
CA PHE A 503 14.19 -24.21 -6.21
C PHE A 503 13.04 -23.45 -5.52
N SER A 504 12.20 -22.80 -6.29
CA SER A 504 10.99 -22.10 -5.86
C SER A 504 10.05 -22.99 -5.04
N LYS A 505 9.73 -24.19 -5.57
CA LYS A 505 8.88 -25.17 -4.89
C LYS A 505 9.49 -25.65 -3.55
N ARG A 506 10.79 -25.79 -3.48
CA ARG A 506 11.49 -26.23 -2.27
C ARG A 506 11.45 -25.16 -1.17
N ASN A 507 11.61 -23.90 -1.51
CA ASN A 507 11.51 -22.78 -0.56
C ASN A 507 10.09 -22.62 -0.03
N ALA A 508 9.07 -22.71 -0.90
CA ALA A 508 7.67 -22.69 -0.51
C ALA A 508 7.28 -23.83 0.45
N GLU A 509 7.75 -25.07 0.18
CA GLU A 509 7.48 -26.22 1.04
C GLU A 509 8.18 -26.12 2.41
N MET A 510 9.35 -25.49 2.48
CA MET A 510 10.08 -25.28 3.72
C MET A 510 9.44 -24.21 4.61
N TYR A 511 9.01 -23.12 4.02
CA TYR A 511 8.30 -22.06 4.72
C TYR A 511 6.95 -22.56 5.27
N ALA A 512 6.22 -23.38 4.52
CA ALA A 512 4.99 -24.00 5.00
C ALA A 512 5.21 -24.91 6.22
N LYS A 513 6.40 -25.50 6.37
CA LYS A 513 6.78 -26.32 7.54
C LYS A 513 7.22 -25.50 8.76
N THR A 514 7.74 -24.29 8.54
CA THR A 514 8.12 -23.35 9.62
C THR A 514 6.95 -22.50 10.11
N SER A 515 5.80 -22.49 9.41
CA SER A 515 4.59 -21.72 9.75
C SER A 515 3.85 -22.18 11.02
N GLY A 516 4.47 -22.97 11.88
CA GLY A 516 3.97 -23.31 13.22
C GLY A 516 4.09 -22.17 14.24
N TYR A 517 4.57 -20.99 13.85
CA TYR A 517 4.75 -19.83 14.72
C TYR A 517 3.43 -19.13 14.99
N LYS A 518 3.18 -18.90 16.28
CA LYS A 518 2.10 -18.01 16.71
C LYS A 518 2.65 -16.62 16.91
N MET A 519 2.22 -15.68 16.08
CA MET A 519 2.41 -14.26 16.33
C MET A 519 1.11 -13.64 16.86
N TYR A 520 1.24 -12.53 17.57
CA TYR A 520 0.13 -11.79 18.14
C TYR A 520 0.21 -10.35 17.67
N LEU A 521 -0.91 -9.78 17.25
CA LEU A 521 -1.03 -8.36 16.96
C LEU A 521 -1.10 -7.58 18.27
N THR A 522 -0.44 -6.43 18.31
CA THR A 522 -0.47 -5.50 19.43
C THR A 522 -1.70 -4.61 19.32
N ASP A 523 -2.35 -4.32 20.45
CA ASP A 523 -3.37 -3.28 20.52
C ASP A 523 -2.72 -1.91 20.27
N ILE A 524 -3.17 -1.20 19.24
CA ILE A 524 -2.58 0.08 18.84
C ILE A 524 -2.75 1.16 19.90
N SER A 525 -3.82 1.11 20.69
CA SER A 525 -4.02 2.03 21.81
C SER A 525 -2.91 1.98 22.86
N GLY A 526 -2.27 0.83 23.04
CA GLY A 526 -1.15 0.60 23.97
C GLY A 526 0.23 1.00 23.44
N LEU A 527 0.38 1.18 22.12
CA LEU A 527 1.68 1.38 21.48
C LEU A 527 2.43 2.62 21.95
N SER A 528 1.75 3.72 22.24
CA SER A 528 2.38 4.96 22.70
C SER A 528 3.21 4.76 23.96
N ALA A 529 2.71 3.97 24.93
CA ALA A 529 3.43 3.66 26.16
C ALA A 529 4.65 2.74 25.91
N ASP A 530 4.51 1.76 25.02
CA ASP A 530 5.59 0.84 24.66
C ASP A 530 6.71 1.56 23.89
N ILE A 531 6.36 2.41 22.93
CA ILE A 531 7.31 3.25 22.20
C ILE A 531 8.04 4.22 23.14
N SER A 532 7.33 4.91 24.04
CA SER A 532 7.94 5.83 25.02
C SER A 532 8.94 5.10 25.92
N ARG A 533 8.61 3.88 26.36
CA ARG A 533 9.50 3.04 27.17
C ARG A 533 10.72 2.58 26.37
N PHE A 534 10.51 2.19 25.12
CA PHE A 534 11.58 1.78 24.23
C PHE A 534 12.55 2.92 23.90
N LEU A 535 12.06 4.12 23.57
CA LEU A 535 12.89 5.31 23.31
C LEU A 535 13.75 5.71 24.53
N SER A 536 13.31 5.35 25.73
CA SER A 536 14.07 5.59 26.98
C SER A 536 15.03 4.44 27.34
N SER A 537 15.12 3.39 26.51
CA SER A 537 15.91 2.19 26.80
C SER A 537 17.34 2.31 26.31
N ASP A 538 18.24 1.53 26.96
CA ASP A 538 19.62 1.37 26.49
C ASP A 538 19.72 0.71 25.11
N VAL A 539 18.70 -0.02 24.67
CA VAL A 539 18.63 -0.62 23.34
C VAL A 539 18.58 0.46 22.28
N TYR A 540 17.70 1.45 22.46
CA TYR A 540 17.58 2.58 21.55
C TYR A 540 18.82 3.47 21.59
N ALA A 541 19.33 3.80 22.79
CA ALA A 541 20.53 4.61 22.95
C ALA A 541 21.82 3.96 22.39
N GLY A 542 21.81 2.66 22.12
CA GLY A 542 22.93 1.88 21.57
C GLY A 542 22.97 1.81 20.05
N ALA A 543 22.20 2.65 19.34
CA ALA A 543 22.16 2.71 17.87
C ALA A 543 21.94 4.15 17.39
N ASP A 544 22.08 4.41 16.09
CA ASP A 544 21.75 5.70 15.48
C ASP A 544 20.24 5.89 15.31
N GLY A 545 19.48 4.80 15.40
CA GLY A 545 18.04 4.77 15.27
C GLY A 545 17.48 3.36 15.12
N VAL A 546 16.33 3.24 14.50
CA VAL A 546 15.60 1.98 14.34
C VAL A 546 15.19 1.69 12.90
N SER A 547 15.02 0.40 12.62
CA SER A 547 14.31 -0.10 11.44
C SER A 547 13.01 -0.73 11.88
N VAL A 548 11.86 -0.19 11.44
CA VAL A 548 10.53 -0.73 11.78
C VAL A 548 10.12 -1.73 10.70
N SER A 549 10.01 -3.01 11.08
CA SER A 549 9.84 -4.12 10.15
C SER A 549 8.41 -4.41 9.72
N ASP A 550 7.40 -3.95 10.44
CA ASP A 550 6.00 -4.35 10.22
C ASP A 550 5.05 -3.21 9.86
N ALA A 551 5.19 -2.01 10.42
CA ALA A 551 4.22 -0.92 10.22
C ALA A 551 4.11 -0.41 8.79
N GLY A 552 5.16 -0.49 7.99
CA GLY A 552 5.12 -0.09 6.57
C GLY A 552 4.57 -1.16 5.62
N LEU A 553 4.22 -2.34 6.14
CA LEU A 553 3.68 -3.46 5.36
C LEU A 553 2.25 -3.80 5.71
N VAL A 554 1.88 -3.65 6.97
CA VAL A 554 0.60 -4.12 7.52
C VAL A 554 -0.07 -2.99 8.29
N LEU A 555 -1.36 -2.88 8.09
CA LEU A 555 -2.24 -1.98 8.85
C LEU A 555 -3.55 -2.71 9.13
N TYR A 556 -4.07 -2.60 10.34
CA TYR A 556 -5.28 -3.31 10.76
C TYR A 556 -6.20 -2.42 11.60
N SER A 557 -7.49 -2.76 11.58
CA SER A 557 -8.48 -2.27 12.55
C SER A 557 -8.43 -3.11 13.83
N ASP A 558 -9.06 -2.64 14.88
CA ASP A 558 -9.29 -3.42 16.11
C ASP A 558 -10.74 -3.21 16.62
N GLU A 559 -11.03 -3.72 17.80
CA GLU A 559 -12.36 -3.63 18.42
C GLU A 559 -12.78 -2.18 18.71
N HIS A 560 -11.80 -1.28 18.91
CA HIS A 560 -12.03 0.08 19.40
C HIS A 560 -11.75 1.16 18.37
N SER A 561 -11.01 0.83 17.31
CA SER A 561 -10.57 1.78 16.30
C SER A 561 -10.71 1.25 14.87
N THR A 562 -11.07 2.15 13.98
CA THR A 562 -11.07 1.89 12.54
C THR A 562 -9.63 1.77 12.03
N ARG A 563 -9.46 1.17 10.88
CA ARG A 563 -8.17 1.08 10.21
C ARG A 563 -7.58 2.46 9.91
N GLN A 564 -8.43 3.45 9.60
CA GLN A 564 -8.00 4.83 9.37
C GLN A 564 -7.49 5.50 10.65
N GLU A 565 -8.23 5.38 11.76
CA GLU A 565 -7.78 5.92 13.07
C GLU A 565 -6.46 5.29 13.53
N ASN A 566 -6.27 4.00 13.24
CA ASN A 566 -5.02 3.31 13.51
C ASN A 566 -3.87 3.80 12.63
N ARG A 567 -4.13 4.07 11.35
CA ARG A 567 -3.18 4.70 10.42
C ARG A 567 -2.68 6.04 10.98
N ASP A 568 -3.58 6.89 11.42
CA ASP A 568 -3.24 8.24 11.94
C ASP A 568 -2.47 8.18 13.26
N THR A 569 -2.83 7.21 14.12
CA THR A 569 -2.10 6.94 15.35
C THR A 569 -0.67 6.50 15.06
N VAL A 570 -0.48 5.58 14.13
CA VAL A 570 0.84 5.05 13.77
C VAL A 570 1.71 6.09 13.09
N ASP A 571 1.17 6.89 12.18
CA ASP A 571 1.90 8.04 11.61
C ASP A 571 2.44 8.95 12.71
N SER A 572 1.60 9.34 13.68
CA SER A 572 2.00 10.18 14.79
C SER A 572 3.11 9.56 15.64
N LEU A 573 3.06 8.25 15.90
CA LEU A 573 4.06 7.52 16.66
C LEU A 573 5.40 7.40 15.90
N LEU A 574 5.36 7.15 14.60
CA LEU A 574 6.57 7.09 13.77
C LEU A 574 7.24 8.46 13.62
N ARG A 575 6.46 9.55 13.53
CA ARG A 575 6.99 10.92 13.61
C ARG A 575 7.74 11.17 14.93
N ALA A 576 7.23 10.66 16.03
CA ALA A 576 7.91 10.76 17.33
C ALA A 576 9.21 9.93 17.37
N ILE A 577 9.25 8.76 16.73
CA ILE A 577 10.47 7.93 16.62
C ILE A 577 11.50 8.65 15.74
N GLY A 578 11.15 9.07 14.53
CA GLY A 578 12.05 9.74 13.61
C GLY A 578 12.57 11.09 14.13
N GLY A 579 11.80 11.81 14.96
CA GLY A 579 12.25 13.03 15.63
C GLY A 579 13.32 12.83 16.71
N ASN A 580 13.61 11.58 17.09
CA ASN A 580 14.61 11.23 18.12
C ASN A 580 15.86 10.52 17.56
N GLY A 581 15.85 10.09 16.30
CA GLY A 581 16.97 9.37 15.68
C GLY A 581 16.61 8.94 14.26
N LYS A 582 17.51 8.23 13.57
CA LYS A 582 17.25 7.73 12.22
C LYS A 582 16.11 6.70 12.23
N LEU A 583 15.24 6.79 11.22
CA LEU A 583 14.11 5.88 11.03
C LEU A 583 14.19 5.21 9.66
N SER A 584 14.30 3.89 9.65
CA SER A 584 14.03 3.07 8.47
C SER A 584 12.66 2.41 8.61
N VAL A 585 11.92 2.33 7.51
CA VAL A 585 10.61 1.66 7.47
C VAL A 585 10.65 0.58 6.39
N ARG A 586 10.24 -0.64 6.73
CA ARG A 586 10.14 -1.74 5.77
C ARG A 586 8.83 -1.64 4.98
N GLY A 587 8.90 -1.83 3.65
CA GLY A 587 7.74 -1.88 2.74
C GLY A 587 7.26 -0.54 2.21
N GLY A 588 7.20 0.51 3.04
CA GLY A 588 7.02 1.89 2.60
C GLY A 588 5.58 2.33 2.34
N ASN A 589 4.58 1.85 3.12
CA ASN A 589 3.25 2.48 3.12
C ASN A 589 3.40 3.98 3.39
N ILE A 590 2.87 4.83 2.51
CA ILE A 590 3.22 6.25 2.45
C ILE A 590 2.96 7.02 3.76
N TYR A 591 1.95 6.65 4.54
CA TYR A 591 1.67 7.29 5.83
C TYR A 591 2.78 7.10 6.88
N THR A 592 3.74 6.22 6.63
CA THR A 592 4.89 5.97 7.53
C THR A 592 6.12 6.80 7.17
N LEU A 593 6.09 7.59 6.09
CA LEU A 593 7.29 8.11 5.44
C LEU A 593 7.66 9.55 5.81
N TYR A 594 6.77 10.31 6.44
CA TYR A 594 7.03 11.73 6.74
C TYR A 594 8.37 11.96 7.46
N SER A 595 8.70 11.11 8.42
CA SER A 595 9.94 11.20 9.22
C SER A 595 10.92 10.06 8.93
N ALA A 596 10.69 9.26 7.89
CA ALA A 596 11.59 8.19 7.51
C ALA A 596 12.80 8.73 6.74
N ASP A 597 13.98 8.20 7.05
CA ASP A 597 15.21 8.47 6.30
C ASP A 597 15.41 7.46 5.17
N TYR A 598 14.84 6.24 5.32
CA TYR A 598 15.08 5.14 4.42
C TYR A 598 13.93 4.13 4.38
N ILE A 599 13.59 3.63 3.19
CA ILE A 599 12.67 2.52 3.01
C ILE A 599 13.48 1.27 2.66
N SER A 600 13.34 0.21 3.46
CA SER A 600 13.84 -1.13 3.12
C SER A 600 12.74 -2.01 2.54
N ASP A 601 13.14 -2.99 1.73
CA ASP A 601 12.26 -4.04 1.19
C ASP A 601 11.02 -3.51 0.45
N MET A 602 11.14 -2.39 -0.29
CA MET A 602 10.05 -1.91 -1.13
C MET A 602 9.71 -2.92 -2.23
N GLU A 603 8.42 -3.18 -2.45
CA GLU A 603 7.99 -4.10 -3.49
C GLU A 603 8.09 -3.46 -4.87
N PHE A 604 8.87 -4.05 -5.78
CA PHE A 604 8.98 -3.58 -7.15
C PHE A 604 8.07 -4.33 -8.11
N ASP A 605 7.79 -5.58 -7.79
CA ASP A 605 7.02 -6.47 -8.63
C ASP A 605 5.52 -6.37 -8.34
N THR A 606 4.71 -6.27 -9.40
CA THR A 606 3.25 -6.21 -9.32
C THR A 606 2.62 -7.58 -9.05
N HIS A 607 1.44 -7.62 -8.48
CA HIS A 607 0.70 -8.86 -8.17
C HIS A 607 -0.04 -9.43 -9.38
N TYR A 608 -0.36 -8.59 -10.36
CA TYR A 608 -1.03 -8.98 -11.61
C TYR A 608 -0.07 -8.88 -12.79
N ASN A 609 0.30 -9.98 -13.41
CA ASN A 609 1.27 -9.98 -14.52
C ASN A 609 1.04 -11.06 -15.57
N GLU A 610 -0.10 -11.74 -15.52
CA GLU A 610 -0.43 -12.79 -16.49
C GLU A 610 -0.93 -12.25 -17.84
N SER A 611 -1.13 -10.93 -17.93
CA SER A 611 -1.69 -10.26 -19.09
C SER A 611 -0.68 -9.33 -19.76
N ALA A 612 -0.56 -9.41 -21.09
CA ALA A 612 0.21 -8.46 -21.88
C ALA A 612 -0.33 -7.02 -21.83
N ALA A 613 -1.54 -6.83 -21.32
CA ALA A 613 -2.15 -5.52 -21.13
C ALA A 613 -1.74 -4.86 -19.81
N TYR A 614 -1.09 -5.58 -18.90
CA TYR A 614 -0.67 -5.10 -17.58
C TYR A 614 0.85 -4.96 -17.53
N GLU A 615 1.36 -3.76 -17.39
CA GLU A 615 2.79 -3.43 -17.46
C GLU A 615 3.25 -2.78 -16.14
N PRO A 616 4.19 -3.40 -15.41
CA PRO A 616 4.82 -2.79 -14.23
C PRO A 616 5.56 -1.51 -14.59
N VAL A 617 5.40 -0.46 -13.77
CA VAL A 617 6.08 0.84 -13.90
C VAL A 617 6.56 1.34 -12.54
N PRO A 618 7.67 2.10 -12.45
CA PRO A 618 8.21 2.63 -11.19
C PRO A 618 7.44 3.86 -10.72
N PHE A 619 6.11 3.75 -10.58
CA PHE A 619 5.27 4.89 -10.17
C PHE A 619 5.59 5.36 -8.75
N ALA A 620 5.66 4.42 -7.80
CA ALA A 620 5.97 4.76 -6.41
C ALA A 620 7.37 5.39 -6.29
N GLN A 621 8.34 4.89 -7.06
CA GLN A 621 9.67 5.48 -7.12
C GLN A 621 9.65 6.88 -7.70
N ALA A 622 8.87 7.13 -8.75
CA ALA A 622 8.72 8.48 -9.30
C ALA A 622 8.05 9.46 -8.30
N VAL A 623 7.18 8.96 -7.42
CA VAL A 623 6.63 9.77 -6.32
C VAL A 623 7.68 10.08 -5.26
N LEU A 624 8.56 9.14 -4.92
CA LEU A 624 9.41 9.18 -3.72
C LEU A 624 10.85 9.65 -3.99
N HIS A 625 11.38 9.42 -5.20
CA HIS A 625 12.78 9.69 -5.53
C HIS A 625 13.13 11.17 -5.33
N GLY A 626 14.26 11.44 -4.69
CA GLY A 626 14.66 12.78 -4.27
C GLY A 626 14.06 13.24 -2.95
N SER A 627 13.05 12.54 -2.38
CA SER A 627 12.52 12.84 -1.03
C SER A 627 13.23 12.04 0.05
N LEU A 628 13.47 10.75 -0.18
CA LEU A 628 14.17 9.84 0.74
C LEU A 628 14.80 8.68 -0.04
N LEU A 629 15.74 7.98 0.60
CA LEU A 629 16.36 6.79 0.04
C LEU A 629 15.45 5.57 0.19
N TYR A 630 15.52 4.64 -0.77
CA TYR A 630 14.79 3.39 -0.71
C TYR A 630 15.56 2.24 -1.39
N SER A 631 15.32 1.03 -0.94
CA SER A 631 15.75 -0.19 -1.60
C SER A 631 14.57 -1.09 -1.95
N GLY A 632 14.76 -1.93 -2.94
CA GLY A 632 13.91 -3.10 -3.14
C GLY A 632 14.13 -4.17 -2.07
N LYS A 633 13.54 -5.34 -2.26
CA LYS A 633 13.83 -6.52 -1.44
C LYS A 633 15.33 -6.81 -1.44
N ALA A 634 15.81 -7.29 -0.29
CA ALA A 634 17.20 -7.67 -0.16
C ALA A 634 17.60 -8.69 -1.24
N ILE A 635 18.67 -8.39 -1.94
CA ILE A 635 19.19 -9.21 -3.04
C ILE A 635 19.81 -10.48 -2.46
N ASP A 636 19.31 -11.63 -2.91
CA ASP A 636 19.88 -12.92 -2.58
C ASP A 636 20.96 -13.30 -3.59
N ALA A 637 22.22 -13.22 -3.18
CA ALA A 637 23.35 -13.56 -4.05
C ALA A 637 23.41 -15.05 -4.43
N GLY A 638 22.67 -15.91 -3.75
CA GLY A 638 22.50 -17.33 -4.12
C GLY A 638 21.45 -17.55 -5.21
N ASP A 639 20.55 -16.59 -5.43
CA ASP A 639 19.54 -16.67 -6.48
C ASP A 639 20.20 -16.54 -7.87
N PRO A 640 19.91 -17.43 -8.83
CA PRO A 640 20.37 -17.28 -10.21
C PRO A 640 19.98 -15.95 -10.86
N LEU A 641 18.96 -15.27 -10.34
CA LEU A 641 18.41 -14.02 -10.87
C LEU A 641 18.91 -12.77 -10.14
N TYR A 642 19.81 -12.90 -9.18
CA TYR A 642 20.31 -11.76 -8.40
C TYR A 642 20.80 -10.58 -9.28
N ARG A 643 21.33 -10.86 -10.48
CA ARG A 643 21.73 -9.82 -11.43
C ARG A 643 20.56 -9.06 -12.00
N TYR A 644 19.42 -9.73 -12.18
CA TYR A 644 18.18 -9.05 -12.59
C TYR A 644 17.69 -8.10 -11.49
N ASP A 645 17.68 -8.57 -10.24
CA ASP A 645 17.30 -7.73 -9.09
C ASP A 645 18.23 -6.53 -8.94
N MET A 646 19.54 -6.72 -9.15
CA MET A 646 20.53 -5.64 -9.17
C MET A 646 20.22 -4.60 -10.25
N LEU A 647 19.93 -5.03 -11.47
CA LEU A 647 19.58 -4.13 -12.58
C LEU A 647 18.27 -3.39 -12.34
N GLN A 648 17.28 -4.05 -11.73
CA GLN A 648 16.01 -3.44 -11.40
C GLN A 648 16.18 -2.33 -10.35
N CYS A 649 17.07 -2.50 -9.37
CA CYS A 649 17.41 -1.42 -8.45
C CYS A 649 17.92 -0.19 -9.22
N ILE A 650 18.82 -0.37 -10.17
CA ILE A 650 19.38 0.75 -10.96
C ILE A 650 18.32 1.41 -11.83
N GLU A 651 17.47 0.62 -12.51
CA GLU A 651 16.37 1.16 -13.32
C GLU A 651 15.42 2.03 -12.50
N TYR A 652 15.11 1.60 -11.28
CA TYR A 652 14.15 2.24 -10.38
C TYR A 652 14.78 3.32 -9.49
N GLY A 653 16.08 3.62 -9.63
CA GLY A 653 16.79 4.59 -8.80
C GLY A 653 16.91 4.15 -7.34
N ALA A 654 16.79 2.86 -7.07
CA ALA A 654 16.82 2.28 -5.73
C ALA A 654 18.23 1.86 -5.33
N ILE A 655 18.53 1.97 -4.04
CA ILE A 655 19.79 1.52 -3.48
C ILE A 655 19.79 -0.02 -3.37
N PRO A 656 20.81 -0.72 -3.88
CA PRO A 656 20.92 -2.15 -3.67
C PRO A 656 21.09 -2.49 -2.18
N SER A 657 20.31 -3.43 -1.68
CA SER A 657 20.39 -3.92 -0.29
C SER A 657 20.58 -5.44 -0.25
N PHE A 658 21.21 -5.91 0.83
CA PHE A 658 21.53 -7.32 1.01
C PHE A 658 21.15 -7.78 2.41
N GLU A 659 20.69 -9.04 2.55
CA GLU A 659 20.48 -9.67 3.85
C GLU A 659 21.45 -10.84 4.02
N TRP A 660 22.22 -10.87 5.11
CA TRP A 660 23.27 -11.84 5.34
C TRP A 660 23.18 -12.52 6.69
N ILE A 661 23.67 -13.78 6.71
CA ILE A 661 24.00 -14.52 7.92
C ILE A 661 25.47 -14.93 7.88
N TYR A 662 26.07 -15.07 9.05
CA TYR A 662 27.50 -15.44 9.15
C TYR A 662 27.72 -16.96 9.24
N SER A 663 26.83 -17.70 9.90
CA SER A 663 26.94 -19.13 10.10
C SER A 663 25.89 -19.92 9.35
N THR A 664 26.30 -21.06 8.77
CA THR A 664 25.38 -22.09 8.28
C THR A 664 24.70 -22.74 9.48
N ALA A 665 23.51 -22.26 9.83
CA ALA A 665 22.60 -23.05 10.64
C ALA A 665 21.80 -23.96 9.69
N ASN A 666 21.26 -25.07 10.20
CA ASN A 666 20.34 -25.95 9.45
C ASN A 666 19.00 -25.26 9.11
N ILE A 667 19.04 -23.98 8.74
CA ILE A 667 17.92 -23.13 8.37
C ILE A 667 18.02 -22.92 6.87
N PHE A 668 17.33 -23.76 6.17
CA PHE A 668 17.30 -23.83 4.71
C PHE A 668 16.79 -22.56 4.00
N CYS A 669 16.12 -21.65 4.72
CA CYS A 669 15.64 -20.40 4.15
C CYS A 669 16.73 -19.34 3.89
N TYR A 670 17.97 -19.59 4.30
CA TYR A 670 19.10 -18.67 4.15
C TYR A 670 20.27 -19.21 3.34
N ASP A 671 20.07 -20.27 2.57
CA ASP A 671 21.16 -20.92 1.80
C ASP A 671 21.92 -19.96 0.84
N GLY A 672 21.29 -18.88 0.40
CA GLY A 672 21.90 -17.88 -0.47
C GLY A 672 22.51 -16.67 0.24
N TYR A 673 22.32 -16.53 1.54
CA TYR A 673 22.71 -15.35 2.32
C TYR A 673 24.05 -15.49 3.06
N LEU A 674 24.88 -16.49 2.74
CA LEU A 674 26.19 -16.63 3.35
C LEU A 674 27.13 -15.54 2.89
N LEU A 675 27.70 -14.79 3.84
CA LEU A 675 28.65 -13.71 3.58
C LEU A 675 29.84 -14.12 2.69
N SER A 676 30.32 -15.37 2.80
CA SER A 676 31.46 -15.86 2.03
C SER A 676 31.20 -16.00 0.54
N GLU A 677 29.95 -16.08 0.13
CA GLU A 677 29.58 -16.23 -1.26
C GLU A 677 29.48 -14.87 -1.95
N ARG A 678 30.14 -14.74 -3.08
CA ARG A 678 30.06 -13.60 -4.00
C ARG A 678 30.35 -12.19 -3.43
N ILE A 679 30.90 -12.06 -2.23
CA ILE A 679 31.18 -10.75 -1.61
C ILE A 679 31.98 -9.81 -2.51
N SER A 680 32.91 -10.34 -3.29
CA SER A 680 33.70 -9.51 -4.22
C SER A 680 32.87 -9.00 -5.37
N GLU A 681 32.00 -9.83 -5.95
CA GLU A 681 31.09 -9.45 -7.04
C GLU A 681 30.08 -8.39 -6.56
N ILE A 682 29.53 -8.58 -5.36
CA ILE A 682 28.61 -7.64 -4.74
C ILE A 682 29.27 -6.28 -4.49
N THR A 683 30.49 -6.26 -3.98
CA THR A 683 31.21 -5.00 -3.71
C THR A 683 31.63 -4.28 -5.00
N GLU A 684 31.96 -5.00 -6.06
CA GLU A 684 32.21 -4.41 -7.38
C GLU A 684 30.92 -3.82 -7.98
N PHE A 685 29.80 -4.53 -7.86
CA PHE A 685 28.50 -4.01 -8.31
C PHE A 685 28.12 -2.76 -7.53
N TYR A 686 28.25 -2.79 -6.18
CA TYR A 686 27.95 -1.62 -5.35
C TYR A 686 28.75 -0.40 -5.79
N LYS A 687 30.04 -0.51 -6.04
CA LYS A 687 30.86 0.61 -6.49
C LYS A 687 30.36 1.20 -7.80
N LYS A 688 29.99 0.34 -8.76
CA LYS A 688 29.42 0.80 -10.01
C LYS A 688 28.02 1.42 -9.83
N ALA A 689 27.20 0.87 -8.92
CA ALA A 689 25.91 1.42 -8.55
C ALA A 689 26.06 2.80 -7.88
N ASP A 690 27.03 2.94 -6.98
CA ASP A 690 27.36 4.19 -6.32
C ASP A 690 27.78 5.27 -7.33
N ASP A 691 28.75 5.00 -8.20
CA ASP A 691 29.15 5.90 -9.29
C ASP A 691 27.95 6.37 -10.15
N THR A 692 26.92 5.53 -10.24
CA THR A 692 25.74 5.81 -11.06
C THR A 692 24.67 6.58 -10.30
N LEU A 693 24.35 6.18 -9.06
CA LEU A 693 23.16 6.64 -8.33
C LEU A 693 23.43 7.82 -7.38
N HIS A 694 24.63 7.98 -6.81
CA HIS A 694 24.84 9.00 -5.79
C HIS A 694 24.53 10.42 -6.30
N GLY A 695 24.88 10.71 -7.55
CA GLY A 695 24.63 12.01 -8.16
C GLY A 695 23.15 12.32 -8.44
N VAL A 696 22.29 11.29 -8.50
CA VAL A 696 20.86 11.45 -8.79
C VAL A 696 19.97 11.21 -7.59
N SER A 697 20.49 10.74 -6.46
CA SER A 697 19.71 10.38 -5.27
C SER A 697 18.84 11.51 -4.68
N SER A 698 19.21 12.78 -4.94
CA SER A 698 18.43 13.95 -4.55
C SER A 698 17.58 14.55 -5.70
N SER A 699 17.63 13.95 -6.90
CA SER A 699 16.90 14.41 -8.08
C SER A 699 15.58 13.68 -8.25
N GLU A 700 14.56 14.31 -8.81
CA GLU A 700 13.28 13.65 -9.12
C GLU A 700 13.40 12.81 -10.39
N ILE A 701 12.69 11.69 -10.48
CA ILE A 701 12.49 10.97 -11.73
C ILE A 701 11.49 11.76 -12.59
N THR A 702 11.95 12.23 -13.75
CA THR A 702 11.15 13.04 -14.67
C THR A 702 10.67 12.29 -15.90
N ASN A 703 11.27 11.13 -16.20
CA ASN A 703 10.81 10.24 -17.26
C ASN A 703 11.29 8.79 -17.01
N HIS A 704 10.49 7.84 -17.45
CA HIS A 704 10.87 6.43 -17.50
C HIS A 704 10.26 5.80 -18.74
N ARG A 705 11.08 5.17 -19.56
CA ARG A 705 10.64 4.63 -20.84
C ARG A 705 11.33 3.33 -21.22
N LYS A 706 10.58 2.44 -21.82
CA LYS A 706 11.09 1.27 -22.49
C LYS A 706 11.66 1.65 -23.86
N ILE A 707 12.87 1.23 -24.14
CA ILE A 707 13.50 1.41 -25.45
C ILE A 707 13.03 0.29 -26.37
N THR A 708 12.26 0.62 -27.40
CA THR A 708 11.61 -0.35 -28.31
C THR A 708 12.37 -0.59 -29.61
N SER A 709 13.36 0.24 -29.92
CA SER A 709 14.22 0.09 -31.10
C SER A 709 15.67 0.44 -30.77
N ASN A 710 16.62 -0.16 -31.50
CA ASN A 710 18.02 0.23 -31.45
C ASN A 710 18.33 1.42 -32.38
N ALA A 711 19.58 1.89 -32.42
CA ALA A 711 20.02 3.00 -33.27
C ALA A 711 19.76 2.78 -34.80
N ASP A 712 19.73 1.54 -35.23
CA ASP A 712 19.42 1.17 -36.65
C ASP A 712 17.91 1.05 -36.92
N GLY A 713 17.05 1.33 -35.93
CA GLY A 713 15.60 1.20 -36.01
C GLY A 713 15.08 -0.25 -35.90
N LYS A 714 15.93 -1.21 -35.54
CA LYS A 714 15.53 -2.60 -35.31
C LYS A 714 14.84 -2.75 -33.96
N ALA A 715 13.69 -3.42 -33.94
CA ALA A 715 12.94 -3.68 -32.73
C ALA A 715 13.79 -4.43 -31.69
N ILE A 716 13.74 -3.95 -30.44
CA ILE A 716 14.39 -4.54 -29.27
C ILE A 716 13.41 -4.57 -28.09
N SER A 717 13.76 -5.34 -27.07
CA SER A 717 13.01 -5.39 -25.80
C SER A 717 14.01 -5.57 -24.64
N GLY A 718 13.57 -5.30 -23.40
CA GLY A 718 14.39 -5.49 -22.21
C GLY A 718 15.48 -4.41 -22.01
N VAL A 719 15.30 -3.24 -22.60
CA VAL A 719 16.15 -2.07 -22.37
C VAL A 719 15.27 -0.92 -21.91
N TYR A 720 15.68 -0.23 -20.84
CA TYR A 720 14.92 0.86 -20.23
C TYR A 720 15.82 2.08 -20.04
N CYS A 721 15.19 3.26 -19.93
CA CYS A 721 15.87 4.52 -19.66
C CYS A 721 15.06 5.29 -18.59
N THR A 722 15.73 5.65 -17.50
CA THR A 722 15.22 6.54 -16.44
C THR A 722 15.92 7.89 -16.55
N GLU A 723 15.15 8.98 -16.57
CA GLU A 723 15.66 10.35 -16.69
C GLU A 723 15.36 11.13 -15.40
N TYR A 724 16.30 11.96 -14.98
CA TYR A 724 16.24 12.70 -13.73
C TYR A 724 16.18 14.20 -13.95
N SER A 725 15.73 14.95 -12.95
CA SER A 725 15.52 16.41 -13.02
C SER A 725 16.80 17.22 -13.26
N ASP A 726 17.97 16.67 -12.93
CA ASP A 726 19.28 17.26 -13.24
C ASP A 726 19.74 17.05 -14.70
N GLY A 727 18.96 16.28 -15.48
CA GLY A 727 19.23 15.93 -16.87
C GLY A 727 20.01 14.64 -17.05
N THR A 728 20.39 13.95 -15.98
CA THR A 728 21.03 12.63 -16.03
C THR A 728 20.08 11.60 -16.60
N LYS A 729 20.62 10.65 -17.38
CA LYS A 729 19.90 9.48 -17.89
C LYS A 729 20.64 8.22 -17.52
N ILE A 730 19.91 7.23 -17.04
CA ILE A 730 20.42 5.89 -16.75
C ILE A 730 19.74 4.89 -17.68
N TYR A 731 20.55 4.19 -18.46
CA TYR A 731 20.09 3.11 -19.35
C TYR A 731 20.40 1.76 -18.72
N VAL A 732 19.44 0.85 -18.71
CA VAL A 732 19.56 -0.51 -18.16
C VAL A 732 19.19 -1.53 -19.23
N ASN A 733 20.06 -2.53 -19.42
CA ASN A 733 19.89 -3.60 -20.41
C ASN A 733 19.82 -4.96 -19.72
N TYR A 734 18.63 -5.57 -19.76
CA TYR A 734 18.39 -6.92 -19.22
C TYR A 734 18.69 -8.06 -20.22
N THR A 735 19.20 -7.74 -21.40
CA THR A 735 19.44 -8.74 -22.45
C THR A 735 20.88 -9.28 -22.42
N GLY A 736 21.06 -10.50 -22.94
CA GLY A 736 22.37 -11.13 -23.06
C GLY A 736 23.27 -10.58 -24.16
N SER A 737 22.93 -9.41 -24.75
CA SER A 737 23.71 -8.79 -25.83
C SER A 737 23.80 -7.28 -25.63
N ALA A 738 24.91 -6.70 -25.99
CA ALA A 738 25.06 -5.25 -26.00
C ALA A 738 24.09 -4.60 -26.98
N VAL A 739 23.53 -3.46 -26.62
CA VAL A 739 22.56 -2.70 -27.43
C VAL A 739 23.07 -1.27 -27.63
N VAL A 740 22.92 -0.75 -28.84
CA VAL A 740 23.11 0.67 -29.13
C VAL A 740 21.74 1.32 -29.18
N THR A 741 21.46 2.21 -28.24
CA THR A 741 20.17 2.90 -28.13
C THR A 741 19.97 3.94 -29.26
N PRO A 742 18.74 4.44 -29.50
CA PRO A 742 18.51 5.52 -30.46
C PRO A 742 19.32 6.80 -30.14
N ASP A 743 19.67 7.00 -28.89
CA ASP A 743 20.51 8.12 -28.45
C ASP A 743 22.03 7.86 -28.66
N ASN A 744 22.39 6.78 -29.38
CA ASN A 744 23.76 6.31 -29.65
C ASN A 744 24.57 5.92 -28.39
N VAL A 745 23.90 5.54 -27.33
CA VAL A 745 24.53 5.01 -26.11
C VAL A 745 24.69 3.51 -26.23
N VAL A 746 25.89 2.99 -25.98
CA VAL A 746 26.17 1.55 -25.97
C VAL A 746 25.97 1.02 -24.56
N VAL A 747 24.97 0.15 -24.37
CA VAL A 747 24.70 -0.50 -23.09
C VAL A 747 25.12 -1.96 -23.17
N GLY A 748 26.04 -2.41 -22.31
CA GLY A 748 26.54 -3.80 -22.28
C GLY A 748 25.42 -4.82 -22.01
N ALA A 749 25.76 -6.10 -22.21
CA ALA A 749 24.84 -7.22 -21.88
C ALA A 749 24.70 -7.35 -20.36
N TYR A 750 23.45 -7.41 -19.84
CA TYR A 750 23.15 -7.43 -18.40
C TYR A 750 23.88 -6.32 -17.63
N ASP A 751 23.80 -5.09 -18.16
CA ASP A 751 24.56 -3.97 -17.68
C ASP A 751 23.78 -2.66 -17.70
N PHE A 752 24.37 -1.60 -17.17
CA PHE A 752 23.79 -0.26 -17.14
C PHE A 752 24.86 0.81 -17.35
N ILE A 753 24.41 1.97 -17.78
CA ILE A 753 25.28 3.12 -18.01
C ILE A 753 24.57 4.42 -17.71
N LYS A 754 25.25 5.32 -16.98
CA LYS A 754 24.88 6.68 -16.74
C LYS A 754 25.41 7.56 -17.88
N THR A 755 24.59 8.50 -18.33
CA THR A 755 25.00 9.57 -19.24
C THR A 755 24.62 10.91 -18.63
N GLU A 756 25.55 11.84 -18.64
CA GLU A 756 25.32 13.23 -18.26
C GLU A 756 25.01 14.05 -19.51
N ARG A 757 24.35 15.18 -19.32
CA ARG A 757 23.96 16.07 -20.42
C ARG A 757 25.16 16.75 -21.07
#